data_84ffa1c73808819cd3f8f91806edabe7
#
_entry.id   84ffa1c73808819cd3f8f91806edabe7
#
_cell.length_a   1.000
_cell.length_b   1.000
_cell.length_c   1.000
_cell.angle_alpha   90.00
_cell.angle_beta   90.00
_cell.angle_gamma   90.00
#
_symmetry.space_group_name_H-M   'P 1'
#
loop_
_entity.id
_entity.type
_entity.pdbx_description
1 polymer ?
#
loop_
_entity_poly.entity_id
_entity_poly.type
_entity_poly.pdbx_seq_one_letter_code
_entity_poly.pdbx_strand_id
1 'polypeptide(L)'
;MSRYTYTLNPSQGVTEKHTYRQSELEKMTTFHLREICRKERLVVSSAKNDDKDGLIRLIMRFRGQKEYRHIREFCEGGMERIQEFLKHQVIRFLETPEVDIPGTITIFHDTEMNELDGYRIKSEEKLFAGNLLLVDEAFKIYTCFYIEEIEDVAYLFKGKGMPVCPLEKHQYSILYFPNEAISEFLYDCYYGNHVFTPGHTEAVRIPLLDVQERQIPQADLPLVIDFGSSNTTMGICLPDGSMRIATAKGKTIIPSVIGVQEKAGGETEFLFGYDAQEMNRQNYRDEDAAVFYDIKRWISDADRVESVILKSGYKYQFPRKEMLRAYLDHLLEMARQQFKCSFTNIQLLAPIRQKEKFRRVFKELLPEYTVNCELDEGMAVLFHSIHSMIRAKEYEERRWYHALVIDCGGGTTDLTSGRFRIENNRVSYIIDLETRYENGDTNLGGNNLTYRILQLLKLRLTEELGFQTKEALFIGGAEEGKSAYEELERRYLQAEKWLPTRFKEYEGRSREQYFYVKNNYYYLFELAEQVKKLFFQAGFCYRLKISTNKGEDLFLDKWKLSFCGKGDGGSAAEQLETISGPLEICLYLHEIEELLRPEIYGLMERFLDQKFEKGQLAEYEMIKLTGQSCKSRLFLEALKQYVPGKRIQGVRRDDAGTELKMCCL
;
A
#
# COMPACT_ATOMS: atom_id res chain seq x y z
N MET A 1 -25.35 -20.69 -46.62
CA MET A 1 -24.57 -19.44 -46.80
C MET A 1 -25.32 -18.31 -46.11
N SER A 2 -24.95 -17.92 -44.90
CA SER A 2 -25.55 -16.78 -44.20
C SER A 2 -24.80 -15.53 -44.63
N ARG A 3 -25.51 -14.60 -45.25
CA ARG A 3 -25.00 -13.26 -45.60
C ARG A 3 -24.90 -12.45 -44.35
N TYR A 4 -23.71 -11.99 -43.98
CA TYR A 4 -23.50 -10.98 -42.97
C TYR A 4 -23.63 -9.60 -43.61
N THR A 5 -24.63 -8.84 -43.20
CA THR A 5 -24.77 -7.43 -43.54
C THR A 5 -24.06 -6.60 -42.47
N TYR A 6 -23.05 -5.87 -42.87
CA TYR A 6 -22.42 -4.84 -42.02
C TYR A 6 -23.19 -3.52 -42.19
N THR A 7 -23.84 -3.08 -41.12
CA THR A 7 -24.35 -1.71 -41.07
C THR A 7 -23.28 -0.85 -40.45
N LEU A 8 -22.66 -0.03 -41.27
CA LEU A 8 -21.83 1.12 -40.81
C LEU A 8 -22.78 2.20 -40.30
N ASN A 9 -22.96 2.29 -39.00
CA ASN A 9 -23.69 3.36 -38.36
C ASN A 9 -22.68 4.31 -37.68
N PRO A 10 -22.45 5.52 -38.27
CA PRO A 10 -21.38 6.41 -37.82
C PRO A 10 -21.69 7.18 -36.51
N SER A 11 -22.82 6.91 -35.85
CA SER A 11 -23.29 7.67 -34.70
C SER A 11 -23.32 6.92 -33.37
N GLN A 12 -22.82 5.67 -33.29
CA GLN A 12 -22.61 5.04 -31.97
C GLN A 12 -21.17 5.25 -31.57
N GLY A 13 -20.99 5.96 -30.47
CA GLY A 13 -19.70 6.23 -29.86
C GLY A 13 -18.84 4.96 -29.76
N VAL A 14 -17.57 5.11 -30.02
CA VAL A 14 -16.57 4.07 -29.87
C VAL A 14 -16.65 3.58 -28.42
N THR A 15 -17.33 2.46 -28.21
CA THR A 15 -17.23 1.73 -26.97
C THR A 15 -15.77 1.29 -26.87
N GLU A 16 -15.03 1.81 -25.91
CA GLU A 16 -13.69 1.34 -25.62
C GLU A 16 -13.74 -0.18 -25.49
N LYS A 17 -13.03 -0.85 -26.38
CA LYS A 17 -12.96 -2.32 -26.37
C LYS A 17 -12.17 -2.71 -25.13
N HIS A 18 -12.76 -3.51 -24.27
CA HIS A 18 -12.09 -4.01 -23.09
C HIS A 18 -10.83 -4.79 -23.49
N THR A 19 -9.68 -4.42 -22.88
CA THR A 19 -8.40 -5.11 -23.05
C THR A 19 -8.09 -5.93 -21.81
N TYR A 20 -7.50 -7.11 -22.00
CA TYR A 20 -7.22 -8.08 -20.93
C TYR A 20 -5.72 -8.23 -20.72
N ARG A 21 -5.28 -8.36 -19.46
CA ARG A 21 -3.91 -8.73 -19.13
C ARG A 21 -3.75 -10.24 -19.13
N GLN A 22 -2.57 -10.73 -19.52
CA GLN A 22 -2.29 -12.17 -19.52
C GLN A 22 -2.46 -12.76 -18.11
N SER A 23 -1.97 -12.08 -17.08
CA SER A 23 -2.08 -12.47 -15.67
C SER A 23 -3.54 -12.56 -15.17
N GLU A 24 -4.46 -11.77 -15.74
CA GLU A 24 -5.89 -11.86 -15.46
C GLU A 24 -6.50 -13.10 -16.12
N LEU A 25 -6.12 -13.37 -17.38
CA LEU A 25 -6.63 -14.50 -18.14
C LEU A 25 -6.14 -15.85 -17.57
N GLU A 26 -4.91 -15.92 -17.09
CA GLU A 26 -4.35 -17.10 -16.45
C GLU A 26 -5.13 -17.52 -15.20
N LYS A 27 -5.71 -16.55 -14.48
CA LYS A 27 -6.55 -16.78 -13.30
C LYS A 27 -7.99 -17.21 -13.64
N MET A 28 -8.41 -17.06 -14.90
CA MET A 28 -9.75 -17.40 -15.33
C MET A 28 -9.90 -18.89 -15.63
N THR A 29 -11.11 -19.42 -15.43
CA THR A 29 -11.44 -20.77 -15.85
C THR A 29 -11.58 -20.85 -17.37
N THR A 30 -11.36 -22.02 -17.93
CA THR A 30 -11.56 -22.28 -19.37
C THR A 30 -12.97 -21.90 -19.85
N PHE A 31 -13.95 -22.00 -18.98
CA PHE A 31 -15.32 -21.55 -19.27
C PHE A 31 -15.40 -20.04 -19.46
N HIS A 32 -14.82 -19.26 -18.55
CA HIS A 32 -14.80 -17.80 -18.66
C HIS A 32 -13.99 -17.31 -19.88
N LEU A 33 -12.88 -17.97 -20.20
CA LEU A 33 -12.09 -17.64 -21.38
C LEU A 33 -12.89 -17.89 -22.68
N ARG A 34 -13.65 -18.98 -22.73
CA ARG A 34 -14.56 -19.23 -23.85
C ARG A 34 -15.70 -18.23 -23.96
N GLU A 35 -16.20 -17.76 -22.82
CA GLU A 35 -17.21 -16.71 -22.76
C GLU A 35 -16.69 -15.38 -23.31
N ILE A 36 -15.45 -15.00 -22.93
CA ILE A 36 -14.75 -13.84 -23.50
C ILE A 36 -14.61 -13.99 -25.01
N CYS A 37 -14.09 -15.12 -25.48
CA CYS A 37 -13.94 -15.37 -26.91
C CYS A 37 -15.27 -15.24 -27.67
N ARG A 38 -16.37 -15.68 -27.06
CA ARG A 38 -17.73 -15.57 -27.66
C ARG A 38 -18.22 -14.12 -27.64
N LYS A 39 -18.09 -13.42 -26.48
CA LYS A 39 -18.54 -12.04 -26.32
C LYS A 39 -17.78 -11.08 -27.23
N GLU A 40 -16.48 -11.27 -27.35
CA GLU A 40 -15.60 -10.46 -28.20
C GLU A 40 -15.56 -10.91 -29.65
N ARG A 41 -16.32 -11.97 -29.99
CA ARG A 41 -16.40 -12.55 -31.36
C ARG A 41 -15.03 -12.93 -31.92
N LEU A 42 -14.15 -13.46 -31.11
CA LEU A 42 -12.79 -13.85 -31.52
C LEU A 42 -12.75 -15.19 -32.22
N VAL A 43 -13.78 -16.05 -32.06
CA VAL A 43 -13.88 -17.37 -32.68
C VAL A 43 -15.27 -17.61 -33.18
N VAL A 44 -15.38 -18.15 -34.40
CA VAL A 44 -16.66 -18.42 -35.06
C VAL A 44 -17.06 -19.90 -34.98
N SER A 45 -16.16 -20.87 -34.82
CA SER A 45 -16.56 -22.29 -34.89
C SER A 45 -15.69 -23.32 -34.14
N SER A 46 -14.47 -23.05 -33.76
CA SER A 46 -13.53 -24.08 -33.26
C SER A 46 -13.17 -24.03 -31.77
N ALA A 47 -13.71 -23.09 -30.98
CA ALA A 47 -13.41 -22.94 -29.55
C ALA A 47 -13.83 -24.13 -28.67
N LYS A 48 -14.36 -25.20 -29.21
CA LYS A 48 -14.74 -26.38 -28.42
C LYS A 48 -13.55 -27.24 -28.00
N ASN A 49 -12.43 -27.13 -28.70
CA ASN A 49 -11.27 -28.00 -28.48
C ASN A 49 -10.00 -27.27 -28.00
N ASP A 50 -10.02 -25.94 -27.88
CA ASP A 50 -8.84 -25.23 -27.40
C ASP A 50 -8.67 -25.44 -25.91
N ASP A 51 -7.43 -25.74 -25.51
CA ASP A 51 -7.01 -25.79 -24.13
C ASP A 51 -6.96 -24.37 -23.54
N LYS A 52 -6.73 -24.24 -22.24
CA LYS A 52 -6.69 -22.96 -21.54
C LYS A 52 -5.67 -22.00 -22.17
N ASP A 53 -4.48 -22.51 -22.48
CA ASP A 53 -3.39 -21.70 -23.03
C ASP A 53 -3.66 -21.24 -24.46
N GLY A 54 -4.33 -22.05 -25.26
CA GLY A 54 -4.81 -21.69 -26.61
C GLY A 54 -5.80 -20.54 -26.57
N LEU A 55 -6.76 -20.57 -25.63
CA LEU A 55 -7.73 -19.49 -25.44
C LEU A 55 -7.07 -18.20 -24.95
N ILE A 56 -6.13 -18.30 -24.01
CA ILE A 56 -5.36 -17.14 -23.53
C ILE A 56 -4.58 -16.51 -24.69
N ARG A 57 -3.82 -17.28 -25.46
CA ARG A 57 -3.09 -16.77 -26.63
C ARG A 57 -4.04 -16.10 -27.65
N LEU A 58 -5.21 -16.66 -27.86
CA LEU A 58 -6.19 -16.09 -28.77
C LEU A 58 -6.73 -14.74 -28.26
N ILE A 59 -7.12 -14.67 -27.00
CA ILE A 59 -7.62 -13.42 -26.39
C ILE A 59 -6.50 -12.37 -26.38
N MET A 60 -5.30 -12.72 -25.97
CA MET A 60 -4.14 -11.81 -25.97
C MET A 60 -3.83 -11.26 -27.35
N ARG A 61 -3.93 -12.09 -28.39
CA ARG A 61 -3.67 -11.65 -29.77
C ARG A 61 -4.63 -10.55 -30.25
N PHE A 62 -5.89 -10.58 -29.87
CA PHE A 62 -6.92 -9.66 -30.39
C PHE A 62 -7.44 -8.65 -29.38
N ARG A 63 -7.26 -8.89 -28.09
CA ARG A 63 -7.78 -8.09 -26.99
C ARG A 63 -6.81 -8.00 -25.82
N GLY A 64 -5.58 -8.52 -25.97
CA GLY A 64 -4.56 -8.37 -24.95
C GLY A 64 -4.20 -6.90 -24.77
N GLN A 65 -4.11 -6.49 -23.52
CA GLN A 65 -3.39 -5.29 -23.19
C GLN A 65 -1.94 -5.58 -23.53
N LYS A 66 -1.34 -4.77 -24.40
CA LYS A 66 0.06 -4.93 -24.73
C LYS A 66 0.87 -4.59 -23.49
N GLU A 67 1.34 -5.60 -22.81
CA GLU A 67 2.35 -5.42 -21.79
C GLU A 67 3.67 -5.20 -22.51
N TYR A 68 4.25 -4.03 -22.28
CA TYR A 68 5.59 -3.75 -22.81
C TYR A 68 6.56 -4.72 -22.14
N ARG A 69 7.26 -5.51 -22.96
CA ARG A 69 8.31 -6.40 -22.47
C ARG A 69 9.58 -5.60 -22.27
N HIS A 70 9.91 -5.37 -21.02
CA HIS A 70 11.11 -4.64 -20.64
C HIS A 70 12.21 -5.61 -20.20
N ILE A 71 13.44 -5.31 -20.55
CA ILE A 71 14.60 -6.02 -20.03
C ILE A 71 14.85 -5.54 -18.61
N ARG A 72 14.33 -6.28 -17.62
CA ARG A 72 14.37 -5.92 -16.20
C ARG A 72 15.37 -6.75 -15.39
N GLU A 73 15.74 -7.92 -15.89
CA GLU A 73 16.58 -8.87 -15.19
C GLU A 73 17.79 -9.25 -16.04
N PHE A 74 18.90 -9.54 -15.36
CA PHE A 74 20.11 -10.00 -16.04
C PHE A 74 19.92 -11.38 -16.67
N CYS A 75 20.37 -11.53 -17.91
CA CYS A 75 20.48 -12.80 -18.60
C CYS A 75 21.87 -12.91 -19.23
N GLU A 76 22.59 -13.98 -18.93
CA GLU A 76 23.92 -14.22 -19.45
C GLU A 76 23.90 -14.30 -20.99
N GLY A 77 24.86 -13.59 -21.63
CA GLY A 77 24.94 -13.47 -23.09
C GLY A 77 23.88 -12.59 -23.73
N GLY A 78 22.99 -11.95 -22.92
CA GLY A 78 21.91 -11.12 -23.44
C GLY A 78 22.38 -9.88 -24.18
N MET A 79 23.38 -9.18 -23.62
CA MET A 79 23.95 -7.98 -24.23
C MET A 79 24.70 -8.29 -25.52
N GLU A 80 25.41 -9.40 -25.56
CA GLU A 80 26.13 -9.89 -26.74
C GLU A 80 25.14 -10.21 -27.87
N ARG A 81 24.00 -10.81 -27.57
CA ARG A 81 22.95 -11.08 -28.55
C ARG A 81 22.34 -9.81 -29.12
N ILE A 82 22.08 -8.80 -28.27
CA ILE A 82 21.61 -7.50 -28.78
C ILE A 82 22.68 -6.83 -29.64
N GLN A 83 23.95 -6.87 -29.20
CA GLN A 83 25.09 -6.29 -29.96
C GLN A 83 25.17 -6.96 -31.34
N GLU A 84 25.05 -8.27 -31.43
CA GLU A 84 25.07 -9.01 -32.67
C GLU A 84 23.86 -8.65 -33.56
N PHE A 85 22.67 -8.53 -32.99
CA PHE A 85 21.51 -8.05 -33.73
C PHE A 85 21.76 -6.67 -34.36
N LEU A 86 22.24 -5.71 -33.55
CA LEU A 86 22.48 -4.35 -34.06
C LEU A 86 23.50 -4.31 -35.19
N LYS A 87 24.53 -5.18 -35.23
CA LYS A 87 25.45 -5.30 -36.34
C LYS A 87 24.82 -5.70 -37.69
N HIS A 88 23.67 -6.40 -37.63
CA HIS A 88 22.91 -6.82 -38.81
C HIS A 88 21.84 -5.80 -39.23
N GLN A 89 21.69 -4.68 -38.49
CA GLN A 89 20.71 -3.65 -38.81
C GLN A 89 21.35 -2.42 -39.41
N VAL A 90 20.69 -1.82 -40.39
CA VAL A 90 20.96 -0.47 -40.84
C VAL A 90 20.15 0.50 -39.99
N ILE A 91 20.85 1.23 -39.10
CA ILE A 91 20.15 2.14 -38.18
C ILE A 91 20.04 3.51 -38.87
N ARG A 92 18.80 3.99 -39.00
CA ARG A 92 18.50 5.35 -39.45
C ARG A 92 18.21 6.19 -38.22
N PHE A 93 18.96 7.27 -38.03
CA PHE A 93 18.71 8.20 -36.92
C PHE A 93 17.67 9.22 -37.29
N LEU A 94 16.70 9.40 -36.37
CA LEU A 94 15.70 10.46 -36.44
C LEU A 94 16.32 11.78 -35.93
N GLU A 95 15.95 12.89 -36.57
CA GLU A 95 16.57 14.20 -36.30
C GLU A 95 16.11 14.83 -35.00
N THR A 96 14.90 14.59 -34.56
CA THR A 96 14.31 15.17 -33.34
C THR A 96 13.94 14.05 -32.36
N PRO A 97 14.55 14.02 -31.16
CA PRO A 97 14.11 13.10 -30.13
C PRO A 97 12.78 13.57 -29.54
N GLU A 98 11.79 12.71 -29.56
CA GLU A 98 10.51 12.92 -28.85
C GLU A 98 10.67 12.75 -27.33
N VAL A 99 11.84 12.34 -26.89
CA VAL A 99 12.15 12.00 -25.49
C VAL A 99 13.34 12.83 -25.02
N ASP A 100 13.12 13.57 -23.94
CA ASP A 100 14.18 14.32 -23.24
C ASP A 100 14.62 13.55 -21.99
N ILE A 101 15.84 13.02 -22.03
CA ILE A 101 16.50 12.29 -20.93
C ILE A 101 17.55 13.20 -20.30
N PRO A 102 17.75 13.17 -18.97
CA PRO A 102 18.78 13.95 -18.31
C PRO A 102 20.15 13.72 -18.93
N GLY A 103 20.85 14.81 -19.24
CA GLY A 103 22.18 14.76 -19.88
C GLY A 103 23.26 14.13 -18.99
N THR A 104 23.07 14.11 -17.67
CA THR A 104 24.02 13.51 -16.71
C THR A 104 23.30 12.38 -15.99
N ILE A 105 23.91 11.19 -15.99
CA ILE A 105 23.37 9.97 -15.38
C ILE A 105 24.44 9.39 -14.45
N THR A 106 24.05 9.11 -13.20
CA THR A 106 24.86 8.34 -12.26
C THR A 106 24.27 6.94 -12.11
N ILE A 107 25.05 5.92 -12.40
CA ILE A 107 24.64 4.53 -12.29
C ILE A 107 25.26 3.95 -11.02
N PHE A 108 24.43 3.43 -10.15
CA PHE A 108 24.88 2.75 -8.94
C PHE A 108 24.87 1.24 -9.14
N HIS A 109 25.93 0.57 -8.64
CA HIS A 109 25.96 -0.89 -8.63
C HIS A 109 24.82 -1.47 -7.81
N ASP A 110 24.21 -2.55 -8.30
CA ASP A 110 23.16 -3.32 -7.63
C ASP A 110 21.92 -2.52 -7.20
N THR A 111 21.66 -1.40 -7.88
CA THR A 111 20.45 -0.61 -7.69
C THR A 111 19.77 -0.28 -9.00
N GLU A 112 18.48 -0.04 -8.91
CA GLU A 112 17.70 0.53 -10.00
C GLU A 112 17.83 2.06 -9.98
N MET A 113 17.69 2.68 -11.14
CA MET A 113 17.51 4.13 -11.24
C MET A 113 16.06 4.46 -10.91
N ASN A 114 15.82 5.52 -10.18
CA ASN A 114 14.48 5.92 -9.77
C ASN A 114 14.32 7.46 -9.76
N GLU A 115 13.11 7.89 -9.46
CA GLU A 115 12.73 9.32 -9.42
C GLU A 115 13.59 10.19 -8.50
N LEU A 116 14.15 9.63 -7.43
CA LEU A 116 14.98 10.37 -6.49
C LEU A 116 16.34 10.77 -7.09
N ASP A 117 16.77 10.10 -8.14
CA ASP A 117 17.99 10.40 -8.86
C ASP A 117 17.81 11.48 -9.94
N GLY A 118 16.58 11.95 -10.13
CA GLY A 118 16.26 12.96 -11.12
C GLY A 118 16.16 12.44 -12.56
N TYR A 119 16.04 11.15 -12.75
CA TYR A 119 15.94 10.53 -14.08
C TYR A 119 14.51 10.55 -14.64
N ARG A 120 13.81 11.64 -14.37
CA ARG A 120 12.51 11.90 -14.96
C ARG A 120 12.66 12.19 -16.45
N ILE A 121 11.84 11.51 -17.25
CA ILE A 121 11.80 11.71 -18.69
C ILE A 121 10.65 12.66 -19.01
N LYS A 122 10.90 13.62 -19.91
CA LYS A 122 9.86 14.45 -20.48
C LYS A 122 9.57 13.95 -21.89
N SER A 123 8.30 13.77 -22.18
CA SER A 123 7.82 13.49 -23.54
C SER A 123 6.49 14.16 -23.74
N GLU A 124 6.26 14.69 -24.95
CA GLU A 124 4.95 15.26 -25.33
C GLU A 124 3.97 14.17 -25.77
N GLU A 125 4.48 13.01 -26.14
CA GLU A 125 3.68 11.86 -26.56
C GLU A 125 3.88 10.67 -25.60
N LYS A 126 2.98 9.71 -25.69
CA LYS A 126 3.07 8.47 -24.94
C LYS A 126 4.31 7.70 -25.36
N LEU A 127 5.18 7.35 -24.39
CA LEU A 127 6.40 6.60 -24.66
C LEU A 127 6.06 5.14 -24.95
N PHE A 128 6.52 4.64 -26.11
CA PHE A 128 6.24 3.27 -26.56
C PHE A 128 7.44 2.33 -26.42
N ALA A 129 8.66 2.85 -26.27
CA ALA A 129 9.85 2.03 -26.15
C ALA A 129 10.16 1.67 -24.71
N GLY A 130 10.25 0.37 -24.45
CA GLY A 130 10.57 -0.17 -23.15
C GLY A 130 12.05 -0.43 -22.90
N ASN A 131 12.90 -0.48 -23.95
CA ASN A 131 14.30 -0.84 -23.84
C ASN A 131 15.17 0.23 -24.49
N LEU A 132 16.08 0.81 -23.69
CA LEU A 132 17.01 1.83 -24.12
C LEU A 132 18.44 1.34 -23.87
N LEU A 133 19.32 1.56 -24.82
CA LEU A 133 20.69 1.04 -24.76
C LEU A 133 21.67 2.17 -24.49
N LEU A 134 22.51 2.02 -23.47
CA LEU A 134 23.66 2.89 -23.25
C LEU A 134 24.78 2.43 -24.16
N VAL A 135 25.21 3.29 -25.05
CA VAL A 135 26.24 2.99 -26.06
C VAL A 135 27.34 4.06 -26.09
N ASP A 136 28.51 3.69 -26.56
CA ASP A 136 29.56 4.62 -26.90
C ASP A 136 29.50 5.11 -28.37
N GLU A 137 30.51 5.83 -28.83
CA GLU A 137 30.59 6.34 -30.20
C GLU A 137 30.65 5.23 -31.25
N ALA A 138 31.15 4.06 -30.88
CA ALA A 138 31.26 2.88 -31.73
C ALA A 138 30.04 1.95 -31.64
N PHE A 139 28.99 2.37 -30.95
CA PHE A 139 27.77 1.56 -30.65
C PHE A 139 28.02 0.29 -29.85
N LYS A 140 29.10 0.24 -29.07
CA LYS A 140 29.29 -0.81 -28.08
C LYS A 140 28.29 -0.58 -26.96
N ILE A 141 27.55 -1.64 -26.60
CA ILE A 141 26.49 -1.57 -25.56
C ILE A 141 27.13 -1.78 -24.18
N TYR A 142 26.82 -0.90 -23.24
CA TYR A 142 27.28 -0.96 -21.86
C TYR A 142 26.22 -1.44 -20.88
N THR A 143 24.97 -1.04 -21.07
CA THR A 143 23.83 -1.52 -20.27
C THR A 143 22.52 -1.24 -20.98
N CYS A 144 21.42 -1.74 -20.41
CA CYS A 144 20.08 -1.51 -20.90
C CYS A 144 19.23 -0.84 -19.82
N PHE A 145 18.46 0.15 -20.24
CA PHE A 145 17.46 0.81 -19.41
C PHE A 145 16.06 0.51 -19.94
N TYR A 146 15.07 0.72 -19.10
CA TYR A 146 13.67 0.70 -19.49
C TYR A 146 12.94 1.90 -18.92
N ILE A 147 11.78 2.20 -19.46
CA ILE A 147 10.91 3.29 -19.04
C ILE A 147 9.71 2.70 -18.33
N GLU A 148 9.35 3.27 -17.18
CA GLU A 148 8.13 2.95 -16.46
C GLU A 148 7.38 4.24 -16.12
N GLU A 149 6.05 4.24 -16.34
CA GLU A 149 5.18 5.34 -15.97
C GLU A 149 4.65 5.10 -14.54
N ILE A 150 4.89 6.08 -13.66
CA ILE A 150 4.38 6.09 -12.30
C ILE A 150 3.59 7.39 -12.13
N GLU A 151 2.29 7.30 -11.84
CA GLU A 151 1.39 8.44 -11.66
C GLU A 151 1.47 9.46 -12.82
N ASP A 152 1.36 8.98 -14.04
CA ASP A 152 1.44 9.77 -15.30
C ASP A 152 2.80 10.46 -15.54
N VAL A 153 3.85 10.03 -14.85
CA VAL A 153 5.23 10.51 -15.05
C VAL A 153 6.12 9.35 -15.48
N ALA A 154 6.87 9.54 -16.55
CA ALA A 154 7.80 8.54 -17.05
C ALA A 154 9.17 8.67 -16.36
N TYR A 155 9.73 7.54 -15.97
CA TYR A 155 11.05 7.42 -15.34
C TYR A 155 11.93 6.40 -16.04
N LEU A 156 13.23 6.66 -15.99
CA LEU A 156 14.26 5.76 -16.52
C LEU A 156 14.75 4.83 -15.41
N PHE A 157 14.73 3.52 -15.66
CA PHE A 157 15.21 2.51 -14.74
C PHE A 157 16.31 1.65 -15.35
N LYS A 158 17.23 1.19 -14.51
CA LYS A 158 18.19 0.12 -14.83
C LYS A 158 17.66 -1.20 -14.28
N GLY A 159 17.66 -2.25 -15.06
CA GLY A 159 17.25 -3.58 -14.62
C GLY A 159 18.10 -4.10 -13.46
N LYS A 160 17.48 -4.90 -12.60
CA LYS A 160 18.14 -5.51 -11.44
C LYS A 160 19.23 -6.49 -11.88
N GLY A 161 20.41 -6.40 -11.26
CA GLY A 161 21.54 -7.24 -11.58
C GLY A 161 22.18 -6.99 -12.95
N MET A 162 21.70 -5.99 -13.72
CA MET A 162 22.30 -5.63 -15.01
C MET A 162 23.72 -5.13 -14.81
N PRO A 163 24.72 -5.77 -15.44
CA PRO A 163 26.08 -5.31 -15.37
C PRO A 163 26.20 -3.96 -16.06
N VAL A 164 26.98 -3.07 -15.46
CA VAL A 164 27.48 -1.89 -16.12
C VAL A 164 28.94 -2.18 -16.46
N CYS A 165 29.25 -2.22 -17.74
CA CYS A 165 30.65 -2.36 -18.12
C CYS A 165 31.46 -1.13 -17.64
N PRO A 166 32.74 -1.29 -17.23
CA PRO A 166 33.55 -0.17 -16.82
C PRO A 166 33.50 0.93 -17.88
N LEU A 167 33.18 2.13 -17.45
CA LEU A 167 33.06 3.28 -18.33
C LEU A 167 34.45 3.81 -18.59
N GLU A 168 34.90 3.76 -19.84
CA GLU A 168 36.10 4.43 -20.28
C GLU A 168 35.77 5.90 -20.60
N LYS A 169 36.78 6.75 -20.85
CA LYS A 169 36.53 8.16 -21.17
C LYS A 169 36.05 8.32 -22.62
N HIS A 170 34.79 8.01 -22.85
CA HIS A 170 34.13 8.13 -24.16
C HIS A 170 32.89 9.02 -24.06
N GLN A 171 32.42 9.48 -25.21
CA GLN A 171 31.10 10.10 -25.31
C GLN A 171 30.04 9.01 -25.37
N TYR A 172 29.11 9.05 -24.44
CA TYR A 172 28.04 8.11 -24.37
C TYR A 172 26.74 8.71 -24.93
N SER A 173 25.87 7.83 -25.39
CA SER A 173 24.53 8.17 -25.84
C SER A 173 23.55 7.08 -25.41
N ILE A 174 22.29 7.45 -25.23
CA ILE A 174 21.21 6.48 -25.14
C ILE A 174 20.61 6.31 -26.52
N LEU A 175 20.54 5.06 -26.98
CA LEU A 175 19.75 4.70 -28.14
C LEU A 175 18.33 4.39 -27.71
N TYR A 176 17.39 5.14 -28.22
CA TYR A 176 15.95 4.97 -28.03
C TYR A 176 15.32 4.50 -29.33
N PHE A 177 14.56 3.42 -29.26
CA PHE A 177 13.84 2.85 -30.39
C PHE A 177 12.36 3.19 -30.26
N PRO A 178 11.81 4.16 -31.01
CA PRO A 178 10.42 4.60 -30.85
C PRO A 178 9.40 3.56 -31.35
N ASN A 179 9.85 2.55 -32.06
CA ASN A 179 8.99 1.50 -32.57
C ASN A 179 8.80 0.39 -31.55
N GLU A 180 7.56 0.16 -31.11
CA GLU A 180 7.18 -0.86 -30.14
C GLU A 180 7.67 -2.26 -30.53
N ALA A 181 7.52 -2.63 -31.82
CA ALA A 181 7.94 -3.93 -32.31
C ALA A 181 9.45 -4.17 -32.17
N ILE A 182 10.27 -3.10 -32.27
CA ILE A 182 11.71 -3.18 -32.03
C ILE A 182 12.02 -3.37 -30.55
N SER A 183 11.28 -2.72 -29.65
CA SER A 183 11.44 -2.92 -28.21
C SER A 183 11.12 -4.37 -27.79
N GLU A 184 10.01 -4.93 -28.31
CA GLU A 184 9.68 -6.35 -28.11
C GLU A 184 10.77 -7.28 -28.70
N PHE A 185 11.26 -6.92 -29.87
CA PHE A 185 12.30 -7.70 -30.53
C PHE A 185 13.62 -7.69 -29.74
N LEU A 186 14.03 -6.54 -29.19
CA LEU A 186 15.21 -6.45 -28.32
C LEU A 186 15.05 -7.32 -27.06
N TYR A 187 13.87 -7.31 -26.47
CA TYR A 187 13.55 -8.19 -25.34
C TYR A 187 13.73 -9.67 -25.71
N ASP A 188 13.14 -10.10 -26.82
CA ASP A 188 13.23 -11.49 -27.27
C ASP A 188 14.65 -11.90 -27.65
N CYS A 189 15.44 -10.99 -28.26
CA CYS A 189 16.86 -11.20 -28.54
C CYS A 189 17.67 -11.36 -27.27
N TYR A 190 17.40 -10.54 -26.24
CA TYR A 190 18.09 -10.57 -24.97
C TYR A 190 17.95 -11.90 -24.27
N TYR A 191 16.77 -12.49 -24.28
CA TYR A 191 16.48 -13.78 -23.65
C TYR A 191 16.72 -15.00 -24.56
N GLY A 192 17.21 -14.79 -25.77
CA GLY A 192 17.66 -15.87 -26.64
C GLY A 192 16.60 -16.49 -27.58
N ASN A 193 15.49 -15.81 -27.80
CA ASN A 193 14.33 -16.37 -28.51
C ASN A 193 14.25 -16.04 -30.01
N HIS A 194 15.29 -15.45 -30.63
CA HIS A 194 15.21 -14.99 -32.04
C HIS A 194 16.38 -15.35 -32.93
N VAL A 195 16.05 -15.52 -34.21
CA VAL A 195 17.02 -15.59 -35.32
C VAL A 195 17.14 -14.20 -35.95
N PHE A 196 18.38 -13.70 -36.09
CA PHE A 196 18.63 -12.38 -36.65
C PHE A 196 18.43 -12.36 -38.16
N THR A 197 17.62 -11.41 -38.62
CA THR A 197 17.48 -11.11 -40.04
C THR A 197 18.00 -9.70 -40.31
N PRO A 198 18.79 -9.50 -41.39
CA PRO A 198 19.19 -8.15 -41.79
C PRO A 198 17.98 -7.26 -42.06
N GLY A 199 18.02 -6.02 -41.58
CA GLY A 199 16.89 -5.12 -41.70
C GLY A 199 17.28 -3.65 -41.55
N HIS A 200 16.23 -2.80 -41.57
CA HIS A 200 16.35 -1.37 -41.30
C HIS A 200 15.61 -1.04 -40.00
N THR A 201 16.24 -0.23 -39.17
CA THR A 201 15.69 0.15 -37.86
C THR A 201 15.84 1.66 -37.67
N GLU A 202 14.81 2.31 -37.19
CA GLU A 202 14.86 3.72 -36.81
C GLU A 202 15.16 3.83 -35.31
N ALA A 203 16.08 4.74 -34.97
CA ALA A 203 16.44 5.01 -33.59
C ALA A 203 16.68 6.52 -33.38
N VAL A 204 16.47 6.96 -32.17
CA VAL A 204 16.88 8.28 -31.69
C VAL A 204 18.16 8.12 -30.91
N ARG A 205 19.16 8.97 -31.16
CA ARG A 205 20.38 9.03 -30.40
C ARG A 205 20.38 10.24 -29.49
N ILE A 206 20.35 9.99 -28.18
CA ILE A 206 20.33 11.03 -27.16
C ILE A 206 21.72 11.11 -26.55
N PRO A 207 22.52 12.16 -26.86
CA PRO A 207 23.85 12.30 -26.31
C PRO A 207 23.78 12.62 -24.81
N LEU A 208 24.69 12.02 -24.04
CA LEU A 208 24.87 12.29 -22.61
C LEU A 208 26.08 13.18 -22.38
N LEU A 209 25.97 14.15 -21.49
CA LEU A 209 27.09 15.04 -21.09
C LEU A 209 28.07 14.29 -20.17
N ASP A 210 27.53 13.46 -19.27
CA ASP A 210 28.31 12.69 -18.32
C ASP A 210 27.58 11.41 -17.91
N VAL A 211 28.35 10.33 -17.76
CA VAL A 211 27.87 9.06 -17.19
C VAL A 211 28.86 8.62 -16.12
N GLN A 212 28.41 8.52 -14.90
CA GLN A 212 29.21 8.12 -13.76
C GLN A 212 28.75 6.78 -13.22
N GLU A 213 29.71 5.92 -12.92
CA GLU A 213 29.49 4.67 -12.22
C GLU A 213 29.96 4.82 -10.78
N ARG A 214 29.11 4.50 -9.81
CA ARG A 214 29.42 4.63 -8.39
C ARG A 214 28.96 3.39 -7.61
N GLN A 215 29.74 3.06 -6.59
CA GLN A 215 29.26 2.17 -5.55
C GLN A 215 28.38 2.94 -4.58
N ILE A 216 27.42 2.24 -3.97
CA ILE A 216 26.56 2.83 -2.96
C ILE A 216 27.43 3.19 -1.74
N PRO A 217 27.50 4.48 -1.36
CA PRO A 217 28.25 4.90 -0.18
C PRO A 217 27.52 4.47 1.11
N GLN A 218 28.28 4.32 2.18
CA GLN A 218 27.73 4.22 3.50
C GLN A 218 27.30 5.60 3.98
N ALA A 219 26.06 5.69 4.51
CA ALA A 219 25.55 6.94 5.06
C ALA A 219 25.97 7.09 6.53
N ASP A 220 26.43 8.28 6.89
CA ASP A 220 26.67 8.66 8.30
C ASP A 220 25.36 9.01 9.02
N LEU A 221 24.33 9.34 8.26
CA LEU A 221 23.00 9.72 8.77
C LEU A 221 22.18 8.47 9.13
N PRO A 222 21.38 8.53 10.19
CA PRO A 222 20.48 7.44 10.53
C PRO A 222 19.29 7.38 9.54
N LEU A 223 18.88 6.16 9.21
CA LEU A 223 17.57 5.93 8.63
C LEU A 223 16.53 5.97 9.74
N VAL A 224 15.58 6.88 9.64
CA VAL A 224 14.47 6.98 10.60
C VAL A 224 13.31 6.14 10.09
N ILE A 225 12.78 5.26 10.95
CA ILE A 225 11.64 4.40 10.64
C ILE A 225 10.56 4.58 11.72
N ASP A 226 9.40 5.07 11.30
CA ASP A 226 8.17 5.01 12.09
C ASP A 226 7.42 3.71 11.74
N PHE A 227 7.66 2.68 12.54
CA PHE A 227 7.01 1.39 12.38
C PHE A 227 5.67 1.36 13.11
N GLY A 228 4.59 1.68 12.39
CA GLY A 228 3.23 1.69 12.93
C GLY A 228 2.48 0.38 12.75
N SER A 229 1.38 0.18 13.51
CA SER A 229 0.53 -1.02 13.44
C SER A 229 -0.13 -1.22 12.07
N SER A 230 -0.59 -0.13 11.45
CA SER A 230 -1.25 -0.21 10.13
C SER A 230 -0.31 0.19 8.99
N ASN A 231 0.60 1.11 9.26
CA ASN A 231 1.46 1.69 8.23
C ASN A 231 2.82 2.05 8.80
N THR A 232 3.83 1.96 7.96
CA THR A 232 5.21 2.38 8.22
C THR A 232 5.55 3.58 7.35
N THR A 233 6.37 4.49 7.87
CA THR A 233 7.04 5.53 7.09
C THR A 233 8.52 5.50 7.39
N MET A 234 9.35 5.88 6.42
CA MET A 234 10.79 5.97 6.62
C MET A 234 11.41 7.10 5.80
N GLY A 235 12.48 7.67 6.32
CA GLY A 235 13.16 8.77 5.67
C GLY A 235 14.51 9.09 6.28
N ILE A 236 15.16 10.08 5.70
CA ILE A 236 16.43 10.65 6.17
C ILE A 236 16.31 12.16 6.27
N CYS A 237 17.00 12.73 7.26
CA CYS A 237 17.17 14.17 7.38
C CYS A 237 18.58 14.54 6.88
N LEU A 238 18.62 15.39 5.85
CA LEU A 238 19.88 15.85 5.27
C LEU A 238 20.51 16.98 6.11
N PRO A 239 21.82 17.24 6.00
CA PRO A 239 22.50 18.29 6.77
C PRO A 239 21.96 19.70 6.53
N ASP A 240 21.30 19.96 5.41
CA ASP A 240 20.64 21.23 5.09
C ASP A 240 19.26 21.37 5.78
N GLY A 241 18.84 20.36 6.55
CA GLY A 241 17.54 20.32 7.22
C GLY A 241 16.38 19.89 6.30
N SER A 242 16.66 19.53 5.06
CA SER A 242 15.65 18.94 4.16
C SER A 242 15.44 17.47 4.50
N MET A 243 14.22 16.98 4.31
CA MET A 243 13.88 15.58 4.52
C MET A 243 13.62 14.89 3.18
N ARG A 244 14.14 13.68 3.07
CA ARG A 244 13.78 12.75 1.99
C ARG A 244 13.01 11.58 2.59
N ILE A 245 11.82 11.34 2.05
CA ILE A 245 10.93 10.28 2.53
C ILE A 245 10.88 9.19 1.46
N ALA A 246 11.02 7.94 1.89
CA ALA A 246 10.90 6.81 0.99
C ALA A 246 9.43 6.61 0.56
N THR A 247 9.26 6.17 -0.68
CA THR A 247 7.94 5.93 -1.28
C THR A 247 7.79 4.49 -1.72
N ALA A 248 6.57 3.98 -1.62
CA ALA A 248 6.19 2.71 -2.20
C ALA A 248 5.00 2.95 -3.15
N LYS A 249 5.15 2.61 -4.43
CA LYS A 249 4.15 2.91 -5.49
C LYS A 249 3.73 4.39 -5.46
N GLY A 250 4.69 5.31 -5.38
CA GLY A 250 4.47 6.76 -5.34
C GLY A 250 3.91 7.31 -4.01
N LYS A 251 3.67 6.47 -3.00
CA LYS A 251 3.08 6.88 -1.72
C LYS A 251 4.09 6.82 -0.60
N THR A 252 4.14 7.84 0.23
CA THR A 252 5.03 7.95 1.39
C THR A 252 4.63 7.05 2.56
N ILE A 253 3.40 6.53 2.55
CA ILE A 253 2.87 5.63 3.58
C ILE A 253 2.96 4.20 3.06
N ILE A 254 3.67 3.33 3.74
CA ILE A 254 3.87 1.92 3.40
C ILE A 254 3.00 1.06 4.32
N PRO A 255 2.10 0.20 3.81
CA PRO A 255 1.31 -0.68 4.68
C PRO A 255 2.19 -1.64 5.48
N SER A 256 1.94 -1.74 6.81
CA SER A 256 2.62 -2.70 7.69
C SER A 256 1.96 -4.07 7.56
N VAL A 257 2.13 -4.71 6.40
CA VAL A 257 1.44 -5.94 6.01
C VAL A 257 2.43 -6.93 5.41
N ILE A 258 2.31 -8.18 5.81
CA ILE A 258 3.08 -9.30 5.25
C ILE A 258 2.11 -10.28 4.59
N GLY A 259 2.39 -10.64 3.35
CA GLY A 259 1.71 -11.70 2.62
C GLY A 259 2.58 -12.95 2.52
N VAL A 260 1.97 -14.11 2.51
CA VAL A 260 2.62 -15.39 2.19
C VAL A 260 1.90 -15.99 1.01
N GLN A 261 2.63 -16.27 -0.04
CA GLN A 261 2.10 -16.88 -1.27
C GLN A 261 2.86 -18.18 -1.56
N GLU A 262 2.14 -19.17 -2.10
CA GLU A 262 2.74 -20.40 -2.61
C GLU A 262 3.05 -20.25 -4.11
N LYS A 263 4.30 -20.49 -4.48
CA LYS A 263 4.76 -20.52 -5.88
C LYS A 263 4.47 -21.87 -6.54
N ALA A 264 4.51 -21.88 -7.88
CA ALA A 264 4.53 -23.10 -8.65
C ALA A 264 5.76 -23.94 -8.24
N GLY A 265 5.53 -25.12 -7.61
CA GLY A 265 6.60 -25.97 -7.07
C GLY A 265 6.56 -26.15 -5.57
N GLY A 266 5.66 -25.47 -4.84
CA GLY A 266 5.46 -25.63 -3.40
C GLY A 266 6.40 -24.80 -2.53
N GLU A 267 7.20 -23.92 -3.12
CA GLU A 267 7.98 -22.92 -2.39
C GLU A 267 7.09 -21.76 -1.94
N THR A 268 7.41 -21.19 -0.78
CA THR A 268 6.69 -20.01 -0.27
C THR A 268 7.49 -18.73 -0.48
N GLU A 269 6.79 -17.64 -0.73
CA GLU A 269 7.34 -16.31 -0.91
C GLU A 269 6.64 -15.32 0.00
N PHE A 270 7.41 -14.37 0.56
CA PHE A 270 6.85 -13.23 1.29
C PHE A 270 6.65 -12.05 0.35
N LEU A 271 5.46 -11.44 0.45
CA LEU A 271 5.12 -10.16 -0.15
C LEU A 271 4.91 -9.13 0.95
N PHE A 272 5.17 -7.86 0.64
CA PHE A 272 5.15 -6.80 1.65
C PHE A 272 4.33 -5.59 1.19
N GLY A 273 3.81 -4.84 2.17
CA GLY A 273 3.18 -3.57 1.92
C GLY A 273 2.02 -3.64 0.92
N TYR A 274 2.09 -2.82 -0.12
CA TYR A 274 1.05 -2.75 -1.16
C TYR A 274 0.94 -4.03 -1.99
N ASP A 275 2.04 -4.76 -2.22
CA ASP A 275 2.00 -6.00 -2.98
C ASP A 275 1.25 -7.09 -2.22
N ALA A 276 1.46 -7.17 -0.90
CA ALA A 276 0.69 -8.05 -0.04
C ALA A 276 -0.80 -7.69 0.01
N GLN A 277 -1.14 -6.41 0.04
CA GLN A 277 -2.53 -5.95 0.00
C GLN A 277 -3.18 -6.24 -1.35
N GLU A 278 -2.47 -6.02 -2.44
CA GLU A 278 -2.97 -6.28 -3.79
C GLU A 278 -3.19 -7.76 -4.01
N MET A 279 -2.25 -8.60 -3.60
CA MET A 279 -2.40 -10.05 -3.60
C MET A 279 -3.67 -10.47 -2.85
N ASN A 280 -3.91 -9.93 -1.66
CA ASN A 280 -5.11 -10.23 -0.88
C ASN A 280 -6.39 -9.82 -1.63
N ARG A 281 -6.42 -8.63 -2.24
CA ARG A 281 -7.58 -8.15 -3.02
C ARG A 281 -7.88 -8.98 -4.26
N GLN A 282 -6.84 -9.44 -4.93
CA GLN A 282 -6.98 -10.26 -6.13
C GLN A 282 -7.43 -11.68 -5.77
N ASN A 283 -6.97 -12.20 -4.66
CA ASN A 283 -7.04 -13.60 -4.27
C ASN A 283 -7.91 -13.84 -3.03
N TYR A 284 -8.99 -13.09 -2.84
CA TYR A 284 -9.90 -13.28 -1.68
C TYR A 284 -10.43 -14.70 -1.53
N ARG A 285 -10.44 -15.48 -2.59
CA ARG A 285 -10.86 -16.90 -2.59
C ARG A 285 -9.74 -17.86 -2.92
N ASP A 286 -8.54 -17.36 -3.20
CA ASP A 286 -7.41 -18.21 -3.48
C ASP A 286 -6.83 -18.75 -2.18
N GLU A 287 -6.77 -20.04 -2.12
CA GLU A 287 -6.15 -20.78 -1.03
C GLU A 287 -4.62 -20.62 -1.01
N ASP A 288 -4.06 -19.96 -2.03
CA ASP A 288 -2.61 -19.82 -2.24
C ASP A 288 -1.95 -18.75 -1.40
N ALA A 289 -2.74 -17.94 -0.70
CA ALA A 289 -2.21 -16.78 -0.01
C ALA A 289 -2.76 -16.62 1.41
N ALA A 290 -1.90 -16.11 2.28
CA ALA A 290 -2.27 -15.62 3.61
C ALA A 290 -1.70 -14.23 3.83
N VAL A 291 -2.44 -13.38 4.54
CA VAL A 291 -2.03 -12.00 4.81
C VAL A 291 -2.13 -11.71 6.30
N PHE A 292 -1.10 -11.04 6.81
CA PHE A 292 -0.97 -10.65 8.21
C PHE A 292 -0.95 -9.13 8.31
N TYR A 293 -1.88 -8.63 9.07
CA TYR A 293 -1.99 -7.23 9.46
C TYR A 293 -1.54 -7.03 10.90
N ASP A 294 -1.33 -5.76 11.29
CA ASP A 294 -1.02 -5.37 12.68
C ASP A 294 0.26 -6.02 13.24
N ILE A 295 1.24 -6.19 12.36
CA ILE A 295 2.49 -6.89 12.65
C ILE A 295 3.35 -6.21 13.74
N LYS A 296 3.15 -4.91 14.01
CA LYS A 296 3.80 -4.21 15.13
C LYS A 296 3.48 -4.87 16.47
N ARG A 297 2.25 -5.37 16.66
CA ARG A 297 1.85 -6.07 17.90
C ARG A 297 2.65 -7.36 18.14
N TRP A 298 3.20 -7.95 17.08
CA TRP A 298 4.03 -9.15 17.20
C TRP A 298 5.29 -8.94 18.03
N ILE A 299 5.76 -7.69 18.15
CA ILE A 299 6.90 -7.36 19.02
C ILE A 299 6.62 -7.75 20.48
N SER A 300 5.34 -7.72 20.89
CA SER A 300 4.93 -8.17 22.23
C SER A 300 5.02 -9.68 22.42
N ASP A 301 4.98 -10.45 21.34
CA ASP A 301 4.99 -11.92 21.32
C ASP A 301 5.75 -12.43 20.08
N ALA A 302 7.00 -11.98 19.95
CA ALA A 302 7.80 -12.19 18.75
C ALA A 302 8.27 -13.65 18.57
N ASP A 303 8.32 -14.43 19.64
CA ASP A 303 8.75 -15.84 19.61
C ASP A 303 7.65 -16.78 19.14
N ARG A 304 6.43 -16.29 18.98
CA ARG A 304 5.30 -17.09 18.49
C ARG A 304 5.47 -17.50 17.04
N VAL A 305 4.95 -18.68 16.73
CA VAL A 305 4.91 -19.23 15.37
C VAL A 305 3.49 -19.08 14.80
N GLU A 306 3.38 -18.51 13.62
CA GLU A 306 2.13 -18.44 12.87
C GLU A 306 2.02 -19.66 11.97
N SER A 307 0.83 -20.25 11.96
CA SER A 307 0.51 -21.40 11.11
C SER A 307 -0.38 -20.95 9.95
N VAL A 308 -0.01 -21.36 8.75
CA VAL A 308 -0.72 -21.02 7.52
C VAL A 308 -0.98 -22.29 6.73
N ILE A 309 -2.21 -22.47 6.27
CA ILE A 309 -2.57 -23.50 5.32
C ILE A 309 -2.71 -22.83 3.96
N LEU A 310 -1.94 -23.28 2.97
CA LEU A 310 -1.96 -22.79 1.60
C LEU A 310 -2.57 -23.83 0.66
N LYS A 311 -2.61 -23.57 -0.62
CA LYS A 311 -3.29 -24.37 -1.66
C LYS A 311 -2.87 -25.84 -1.69
N SER A 312 -1.61 -26.12 -1.50
CA SER A 312 -1.09 -27.51 -1.40
C SER A 312 -1.76 -28.33 -0.30
N GLY A 313 -2.41 -27.66 0.69
CA GLY A 313 -2.96 -28.27 1.89
C GLY A 313 -1.92 -28.48 2.98
N TYR A 314 -0.65 -28.20 2.71
CA TYR A 314 0.39 -28.24 3.73
C TYR A 314 0.20 -27.11 4.74
N LYS A 315 0.48 -27.42 6.00
CA LYS A 315 0.51 -26.48 7.10
C LYS A 315 1.94 -25.95 7.24
N TYR A 316 2.15 -24.75 6.73
CA TYR A 316 3.41 -24.01 6.88
C TYR A 316 3.45 -23.36 8.26
N GLN A 317 4.65 -23.25 8.82
CA GLN A 317 4.90 -22.59 10.09
C GLN A 317 5.97 -21.52 9.90
N PHE A 318 5.66 -20.29 10.28
CA PHE A 318 6.56 -19.16 10.16
C PHE A 318 6.73 -18.49 11.52
N PRO A 319 7.95 -18.48 12.10
CA PRO A 319 8.24 -17.69 13.28
C PRO A 319 8.00 -16.19 13.00
N ARG A 320 7.33 -15.51 13.91
CA ARG A 320 7.07 -14.06 13.77
C ARG A 320 8.35 -13.27 13.58
N LYS A 321 9.44 -13.65 14.27
CA LYS A 321 10.76 -13.03 14.11
C LYS A 321 11.29 -13.10 12.69
N GLU A 322 11.15 -14.24 12.01
CA GLU A 322 11.58 -14.39 10.62
C GLU A 322 10.76 -13.49 9.68
N MET A 323 9.45 -13.47 9.87
CA MET A 323 8.57 -12.63 9.07
C MET A 323 8.82 -11.15 9.30
N LEU A 324 9.03 -10.72 10.56
CA LEU A 324 9.38 -9.33 10.90
C LEU A 324 10.75 -8.96 10.33
N ARG A 325 11.74 -9.86 10.41
CA ARG A 325 13.05 -9.64 9.82
C ARG A 325 12.93 -9.44 8.32
N ALA A 326 12.21 -10.32 7.62
CA ALA A 326 12.01 -10.21 6.17
C ALA A 326 11.31 -8.90 5.77
N TYR A 327 10.33 -8.43 6.56
CA TYR A 327 9.70 -7.13 6.35
C TYR A 327 10.68 -5.96 6.54
N LEU A 328 11.50 -6.00 7.58
CA LEU A 328 12.52 -4.97 7.84
C LEU A 328 13.58 -4.97 6.74
N ASP A 329 14.04 -6.13 6.29
CA ASP A 329 15.00 -6.25 5.17
C ASP A 329 14.42 -5.64 3.90
N HIS A 330 13.13 -5.86 3.62
CA HIS A 330 12.44 -5.22 2.51
C HIS A 330 12.44 -3.69 2.63
N LEU A 331 12.16 -3.14 3.82
CA LEU A 331 12.20 -1.70 4.05
C LEU A 331 13.62 -1.12 3.88
N LEU A 332 14.63 -1.81 4.42
CA LEU A 332 16.02 -1.40 4.32
C LEU A 332 16.53 -1.43 2.88
N GLU A 333 16.15 -2.47 2.13
CA GLU A 333 16.50 -2.55 0.71
C GLU A 333 15.78 -1.46 -0.09
N MET A 334 14.51 -1.17 0.20
CA MET A 334 13.78 -0.05 -0.41
C MET A 334 14.48 1.29 -0.12
N ALA A 335 14.89 1.53 1.12
CA ALA A 335 15.64 2.74 1.48
C ALA A 335 16.98 2.80 0.76
N ARG A 336 17.72 1.68 0.72
CA ARG A 336 18.99 1.56 0.00
C ARG A 336 18.82 1.89 -1.49
N GLN A 337 17.78 1.36 -2.12
CA GLN A 337 17.47 1.61 -3.51
C GLN A 337 17.12 3.07 -3.78
N GLN A 338 16.30 3.69 -2.95
CA GLN A 338 15.80 5.05 -3.19
C GLN A 338 16.79 6.14 -2.77
N PHE A 339 17.48 5.97 -1.66
CA PHE A 339 18.42 6.99 -1.16
C PHE A 339 19.84 6.81 -1.72
N LYS A 340 20.10 5.71 -2.43
CA LYS A 340 21.42 5.38 -3.01
C LYS A 340 22.55 5.43 -1.98
N CYS A 341 22.25 4.93 -0.78
CA CYS A 341 23.24 4.75 0.29
C CYS A 341 22.86 3.54 1.15
N SER A 342 23.86 2.95 1.78
CA SER A 342 23.67 1.90 2.80
C SER A 342 23.68 2.54 4.18
N PHE A 343 22.81 2.05 5.06
CA PHE A 343 22.70 2.55 6.42
C PHE A 343 23.31 1.57 7.40
N THR A 344 23.96 2.09 8.42
CA THR A 344 24.41 1.32 9.60
C THR A 344 23.66 1.72 10.85
N ASN A 345 23.12 2.94 10.86
CA ASN A 345 22.39 3.50 11.97
C ASN A 345 20.89 3.56 11.63
N ILE A 346 20.08 3.01 12.49
CA ILE A 346 18.61 3.03 12.36
C ILE A 346 18.02 3.68 13.60
N GLN A 347 17.21 4.71 13.40
CA GLN A 347 16.40 5.33 14.43
C GLN A 347 14.97 4.81 14.32
N LEU A 348 14.52 4.05 15.31
CA LEU A 348 13.16 3.55 15.41
C LEU A 348 12.38 4.34 16.45
N LEU A 349 11.14 4.70 16.12
CA LEU A 349 10.21 5.21 17.11
C LEU A 349 9.60 4.06 17.90
N ALA A 350 9.61 4.17 19.21
CA ALA A 350 9.11 3.13 20.09
C ALA A 350 8.05 3.68 21.06
N PRO A 351 6.93 2.96 21.28
CA PRO A 351 6.00 3.32 22.32
C PRO A 351 6.68 3.33 23.68
N ILE A 352 6.44 4.35 24.49
CA ILE A 352 7.17 4.58 25.77
C ILE A 352 7.14 3.33 26.67
N ARG A 353 5.96 2.71 26.84
CA ARG A 353 5.80 1.51 27.67
C ARG A 353 6.53 0.27 27.15
N GLN A 354 6.79 0.20 25.86
CA GLN A 354 7.38 -0.97 25.23
C GLN A 354 8.83 -0.73 24.76
N LYS A 355 9.41 0.41 25.08
CA LYS A 355 10.72 0.86 24.61
C LYS A 355 11.83 -0.18 24.81
N GLU A 356 11.96 -0.73 26.02
CA GLU A 356 12.97 -1.76 26.30
C GLU A 356 12.72 -3.07 25.52
N LYS A 357 11.47 -3.44 25.35
CA LYS A 357 11.10 -4.63 24.57
C LYS A 357 11.39 -4.42 23.09
N PHE A 358 11.03 -3.24 22.55
CA PHE A 358 11.39 -2.85 21.19
C PHE A 358 12.89 -2.92 20.97
N ARG A 359 13.67 -2.25 21.86
CA ARG A 359 15.13 -2.26 21.79
C ARG A 359 15.69 -3.67 21.74
N ARG A 360 15.23 -4.56 22.63
CA ARG A 360 15.68 -5.96 22.67
C ARG A 360 15.35 -6.71 21.40
N VAL A 361 14.08 -6.69 20.97
CA VAL A 361 13.61 -7.44 19.80
C VAL A 361 14.29 -6.92 18.53
N PHE A 362 14.39 -5.61 18.34
CA PHE A 362 15.03 -5.07 17.14
C PHE A 362 16.55 -5.29 17.10
N LYS A 363 17.24 -5.32 18.25
CA LYS A 363 18.64 -5.73 18.31
C LYS A 363 18.84 -7.21 17.94
N GLU A 364 17.87 -8.06 18.28
CA GLU A 364 17.89 -9.46 17.86
C GLU A 364 17.57 -9.61 16.36
N LEU A 365 16.64 -8.82 15.85
CA LEU A 365 16.24 -8.86 14.43
C LEU A 365 17.29 -8.25 13.49
N LEU A 366 18.00 -7.22 13.93
CA LEU A 366 18.94 -6.41 13.13
C LEU A 366 20.31 -6.33 13.79
N PRO A 367 20.99 -7.46 14.05
CA PRO A 367 22.26 -7.48 14.80
C PRO A 367 23.41 -6.75 14.09
N GLU A 368 23.33 -6.62 12.76
CA GLU A 368 24.30 -5.91 11.93
C GLU A 368 24.15 -4.39 11.93
N TYR A 369 23.06 -3.87 12.49
CA TYR A 369 22.76 -2.44 12.55
C TYR A 369 22.85 -1.89 13.97
N THR A 370 23.24 -0.63 14.07
CA THR A 370 23.11 0.14 15.33
C THR A 370 21.68 0.68 15.42
N VAL A 371 20.84 -0.01 16.19
CA VAL A 371 19.43 0.37 16.37
C VAL A 371 19.26 1.24 17.60
N ASN A 372 18.77 2.46 17.39
CA ASN A 372 18.39 3.40 18.44
C ASN A 372 16.86 3.48 18.54
N CYS A 373 16.32 3.33 19.77
CA CYS A 373 14.90 3.43 20.10
C CYS A 373 14.65 4.49 21.19
N GLU A 374 15.49 5.51 21.30
CA GLU A 374 15.38 6.51 22.38
C GLU A 374 14.23 7.50 22.18
N LEU A 375 13.89 7.80 20.92
CA LEU A 375 12.75 8.65 20.60
C LEU A 375 11.44 7.88 20.72
N ASP A 376 10.49 8.49 21.40
CA ASP A 376 9.10 8.03 21.41
C ASP A 376 8.24 8.88 20.48
N GLU A 377 7.06 8.33 20.14
CA GLU A 377 6.12 8.97 19.22
C GLU A 377 5.67 10.35 19.69
N GLY A 378 5.46 10.53 21.02
CA GLY A 378 5.08 11.81 21.60
C GLY A 378 6.19 12.87 21.51
N MET A 379 7.45 12.46 21.75
CA MET A 379 8.62 13.35 21.57
C MET A 379 8.73 13.81 20.12
N ALA A 380 8.59 12.90 19.16
CA ALA A 380 8.67 13.24 17.74
C ALA A 380 7.62 14.30 17.34
N VAL A 381 6.38 14.14 17.82
CA VAL A 381 5.30 15.10 17.59
C VAL A 381 5.62 16.46 18.20
N LEU A 382 6.20 16.50 19.39
CA LEU A 382 6.61 17.74 20.04
C LEU A 382 7.77 18.42 19.30
N PHE A 383 8.80 17.68 18.88
CA PHE A 383 9.89 18.24 18.06
C PHE A 383 9.37 18.87 16.78
N HIS A 384 8.45 18.23 16.07
CA HIS A 384 7.83 18.82 14.87
C HIS A 384 7.08 20.12 15.21
N SER A 385 6.34 20.14 16.33
CA SER A 385 5.61 21.33 16.77
C SER A 385 6.55 22.48 17.12
N ILE A 386 7.65 22.18 17.83
CA ILE A 386 8.71 23.13 18.17
C ILE A 386 9.36 23.69 16.90
N HIS A 387 9.69 22.84 15.94
CA HIS A 387 10.24 23.26 14.67
C HIS A 387 9.30 24.22 13.93
N SER A 388 8.01 23.92 13.92
CA SER A 388 6.99 24.77 13.31
C SER A 388 6.89 26.13 14.02
N MET A 389 6.95 26.18 15.37
CA MET A 389 6.98 27.43 16.14
C MET A 389 8.23 28.25 15.85
N ILE A 390 9.39 27.62 15.71
CA ILE A 390 10.64 28.29 15.36
C ILE A 390 10.53 28.94 13.96
N ARG A 391 10.03 28.19 12.99
CA ARG A 391 9.82 28.69 11.60
C ARG A 391 8.84 29.85 11.54
N ALA A 392 7.75 29.77 12.29
CA ALA A 392 6.74 30.83 12.38
C ALA A 392 7.17 32.01 13.29
N LYS A 393 8.25 31.87 14.06
CA LYS A 393 8.69 32.81 15.10
C LYS A 393 7.61 33.06 16.16
N GLU A 394 6.84 32.02 16.49
CA GLU A 394 5.72 32.06 17.44
C GLU A 394 6.14 31.49 18.81
N TYR A 395 7.28 31.94 19.35
CA TYR A 395 7.77 31.51 20.67
C TYR A 395 8.40 32.68 21.41
N GLU A 396 8.39 32.60 22.75
CA GLU A 396 9.12 33.49 23.64
C GLU A 396 10.40 32.77 24.11
N GLU A 397 11.55 33.47 24.04
CA GLU A 397 12.83 32.91 24.41
C GLU A 397 12.86 32.48 25.88
N ARG A 398 13.40 31.27 26.14
CA ARG A 398 13.60 30.68 27.46
C ARG A 398 12.31 30.46 28.26
N ARG A 399 11.13 30.66 27.67
CA ARG A 399 9.86 30.38 28.32
C ARG A 399 9.58 28.89 28.24
N TRP A 400 9.10 28.29 29.33
CA TRP A 400 8.58 26.94 29.35
C TRP A 400 7.17 26.89 28.80
N TYR A 401 6.97 26.01 27.83
CA TYR A 401 5.67 25.65 27.25
C TYR A 401 5.28 24.27 27.72
N HIS A 402 4.02 24.11 28.10
CA HIS A 402 3.46 22.82 28.49
C HIS A 402 2.56 22.29 27.39
N ALA A 403 2.80 21.07 26.99
CA ALA A 403 2.07 20.42 25.89
C ALA A 403 1.52 19.05 26.29
N LEU A 404 0.39 18.70 25.72
CA LEU A 404 -0.24 17.39 25.84
C LEU A 404 -0.44 16.83 24.45
N VAL A 405 0.03 15.62 24.20
CA VAL A 405 -0.10 14.91 22.93
C VAL A 405 -0.99 13.70 23.13
N ILE A 406 -2.02 13.60 22.30
CA ILE A 406 -2.90 12.44 22.17
C ILE A 406 -2.64 11.86 20.81
N ASP A 407 -2.01 10.70 20.75
CA ASP A 407 -1.70 10.00 19.51
C ASP A 407 -2.58 8.75 19.35
N CYS A 408 -3.54 8.78 18.42
CA CYS A 408 -4.37 7.65 18.10
C CYS A 408 -3.90 6.99 16.81
N GLY A 409 -3.02 6.00 16.97
CA GLY A 409 -2.49 5.17 15.91
C GLY A 409 -3.49 4.15 15.36
N GLY A 410 -2.99 3.18 14.59
CA GLY A 410 -3.83 2.09 14.04
C GLY A 410 -4.28 1.09 15.09
N GLY A 411 -3.44 0.76 16.07
CA GLY A 411 -3.71 -0.27 17.09
C GLY A 411 -3.76 0.23 18.52
N THR A 412 -3.14 1.37 18.83
CA THR A 412 -2.98 1.92 20.17
C THR A 412 -3.32 3.40 20.20
N THR A 413 -3.61 3.91 21.38
CA THR A 413 -3.70 5.34 21.64
C THR A 413 -2.87 5.68 22.85
N ASP A 414 -1.97 6.68 22.74
CA ASP A 414 -1.06 7.10 23.80
C ASP A 414 -1.30 8.57 24.18
N LEU A 415 -1.19 8.85 25.47
CA LEU A 415 -1.22 10.18 26.05
C LEU A 415 0.15 10.52 26.62
N THR A 416 0.79 11.52 26.07
CA THR A 416 2.11 12.01 26.50
C THR A 416 2.01 13.48 26.91
N SER A 417 2.50 13.84 28.08
CA SER A 417 2.74 15.24 28.43
C SER A 417 4.19 15.62 28.16
N GLY A 418 4.41 16.89 27.84
CA GLY A 418 5.74 17.42 27.65
C GLY A 418 5.83 18.87 28.08
N ARG A 419 7.04 19.29 28.45
CA ARG A 419 7.38 20.70 28.56
C ARG A 419 8.64 20.98 27.78
N PHE A 420 8.68 22.12 27.15
CA PHE A 420 9.84 22.52 26.36
C PHE A 420 10.11 24.03 26.47
N ARG A 421 11.33 24.41 26.19
CA ARG A 421 11.73 25.79 26.01
C ARG A 421 12.71 25.91 24.87
N ILE A 422 12.72 27.07 24.24
CA ILE A 422 13.54 27.37 23.06
C ILE A 422 14.45 28.56 23.39
N GLU A 423 15.72 28.40 23.13
CA GLU A 423 16.75 29.45 23.25
C GLU A 423 17.45 29.61 21.91
N ASN A 424 17.53 30.84 21.42
CA ASN A 424 18.25 31.16 20.19
C ASN A 424 19.61 31.78 20.56
N ASN A 425 20.69 31.05 20.29
CA ASN A 425 22.04 31.57 20.52
C ASN A 425 22.65 32.28 19.30
N ARG A 426 21.85 32.68 18.31
CA ARG A 426 22.21 33.31 17.04
C ARG A 426 22.88 32.39 16.01
N VAL A 427 23.44 31.28 16.44
CA VAL A 427 24.07 30.28 15.55
C VAL A 427 23.17 29.04 15.39
N SER A 428 22.52 28.67 16.47
CA SER A 428 21.63 27.50 16.55
C SER A 428 20.50 27.73 17.54
N TYR A 429 19.51 26.87 17.51
CA TYR A 429 18.48 26.80 18.55
C TYR A 429 18.84 25.71 19.54
N ILE A 430 18.76 26.04 20.85
CA ILE A 430 18.85 25.07 21.92
C ILE A 430 17.44 24.77 22.38
N ILE A 431 17.08 23.51 22.39
CA ILE A 431 15.75 23.03 22.76
C ILE A 431 15.91 22.11 23.97
N ASP A 432 15.37 22.53 25.11
CA ASP A 432 15.20 21.66 26.25
C ASP A 432 13.79 21.05 26.15
N LEU A 433 13.71 19.74 26.11
CA LEU A 433 12.45 18.97 25.99
C LEU A 433 12.44 17.88 27.06
N GLU A 434 11.41 17.89 27.89
CA GLU A 434 11.12 16.82 28.84
C GLU A 434 9.75 16.23 28.50
N THR A 435 9.69 14.92 28.33
CA THR A 435 8.42 14.20 28.07
C THR A 435 8.14 13.22 29.20
N ARG A 436 6.86 13.02 29.43
CA ARG A 436 6.36 12.04 30.39
C ARG A 436 5.18 11.30 29.81
N TYR A 437 5.24 9.99 29.90
CA TYR A 437 4.09 9.17 29.60
C TYR A 437 3.02 9.37 30.69
N GLU A 438 1.81 9.68 30.28
CA GLU A 438 0.70 9.90 31.19
C GLU A 438 -0.26 8.71 31.24
N ASN A 439 -0.68 8.24 30.07
CA ASN A 439 -1.61 7.12 29.94
C ASN A 439 -1.54 6.52 28.54
N GLY A 440 -2.18 5.38 28.32
CA GLY A 440 -2.35 4.77 27.02
C GLY A 440 -3.32 3.62 27.03
N ASP A 441 -3.93 3.41 25.87
CA ASP A 441 -4.81 2.27 25.61
C ASP A 441 -4.18 1.43 24.51
N THR A 442 -3.70 0.24 24.87
CA THR A 442 -3.06 -0.71 23.94
C THR A 442 -4.07 -1.49 23.11
N ASN A 443 -5.35 -1.34 23.39
CA ASN A 443 -6.43 -2.08 22.74
C ASN A 443 -7.38 -1.18 21.95
N LEU A 444 -7.21 0.14 22.00
CA LEU A 444 -8.01 1.07 21.22
C LEU A 444 -7.16 1.85 20.23
N GLY A 445 -7.50 1.72 18.97
CA GLY A 445 -6.90 2.44 17.85
C GLY A 445 -7.80 2.41 16.63
N GLY A 446 -7.30 2.88 15.50
CA GLY A 446 -8.06 2.94 14.24
C GLY A 446 -8.62 1.62 13.78
N ASN A 447 -7.95 0.49 14.06
CA ASN A 447 -8.42 -0.84 13.69
C ASN A 447 -9.67 -1.26 14.49
N ASN A 448 -9.80 -0.80 15.73
CA ASN A 448 -11.02 -1.04 16.52
C ASN A 448 -12.21 -0.30 15.91
N LEU A 449 -12.00 0.95 15.49
CA LEU A 449 -13.04 1.72 14.80
C LEU A 449 -13.44 1.03 13.48
N THR A 450 -12.46 0.52 12.72
CA THR A 450 -12.73 -0.27 11.52
C THR A 450 -13.53 -1.53 11.83
N TYR A 451 -13.20 -2.22 12.91
CA TYR A 451 -13.94 -3.42 13.33
C TYR A 451 -15.40 -3.12 13.69
N ARG A 452 -15.69 -2.00 14.35
CA ARG A 452 -17.07 -1.56 14.62
C ARG A 452 -17.85 -1.32 13.32
N ILE A 453 -17.24 -0.68 12.36
CA ILE A 453 -17.86 -0.46 11.03
C ILE A 453 -18.07 -1.80 10.31
N LEU A 454 -17.13 -2.76 10.43
CA LEU A 454 -17.30 -4.12 9.90
C LEU A 454 -18.54 -4.80 10.51
N GLN A 455 -18.74 -4.68 11.82
CA GLN A 455 -19.92 -5.22 12.49
C GLN A 455 -21.20 -4.62 11.91
N LEU A 456 -21.25 -3.31 11.72
CA LEU A 456 -22.41 -2.63 11.11
C LEU A 456 -22.65 -3.08 9.67
N LEU A 457 -21.59 -3.15 8.84
CA LEU A 457 -21.67 -3.65 7.45
C LEU A 457 -22.26 -5.05 7.39
N LYS A 458 -21.79 -5.95 8.25
CA LYS A 458 -22.30 -7.32 8.33
C LYS A 458 -23.79 -7.38 8.69
N LEU A 459 -24.23 -6.55 9.63
CA LEU A 459 -25.64 -6.45 9.98
C LEU A 459 -26.48 -5.96 8.79
N ARG A 460 -26.07 -4.86 8.15
CA ARG A 460 -26.79 -4.31 7.00
C ARG A 460 -26.88 -5.30 5.85
N LEU A 461 -25.80 -6.06 5.61
CA LEU A 461 -25.80 -7.13 4.59
C LEU A 461 -26.79 -8.24 4.93
N THR A 462 -26.81 -8.73 6.17
CA THR A 462 -27.73 -9.81 6.58
C THR A 462 -29.18 -9.36 6.63
N GLU A 463 -29.45 -8.09 6.93
CA GLU A 463 -30.75 -7.47 6.83
C GLU A 463 -31.24 -7.37 5.39
N GLU A 464 -30.39 -6.89 4.47
CA GLU A 464 -30.76 -6.70 3.07
C GLU A 464 -30.99 -8.02 2.35
N LEU A 465 -30.29 -9.07 2.75
CA LEU A 465 -30.50 -10.43 2.27
C LEU A 465 -31.73 -11.13 2.91
N GLY A 466 -32.43 -10.45 3.82
CA GLY A 466 -33.64 -10.97 4.47
C GLY A 466 -33.38 -12.06 5.50
N PHE A 467 -32.16 -12.18 6.02
CA PHE A 467 -31.84 -13.11 7.11
C PHE A 467 -32.19 -12.54 8.48
N GLN A 468 -32.17 -11.23 8.63
CA GLN A 468 -32.56 -10.51 9.85
C GLN A 468 -33.57 -9.40 9.53
N THR A 469 -34.38 -9.03 10.50
CA THR A 469 -35.31 -7.88 10.40
C THR A 469 -34.50 -6.58 10.43
N LYS A 470 -34.92 -5.61 9.59
CA LYS A 470 -34.35 -4.25 9.61
C LYS A 470 -34.85 -3.55 10.88
N GLU A 471 -34.03 -3.49 11.89
CA GLU A 471 -34.25 -2.74 13.10
C GLU A 471 -33.27 -1.60 13.25
N ALA A 472 -33.73 -0.44 13.68
CA ALA A 472 -32.85 0.68 13.97
C ALA A 472 -31.99 0.37 15.20
N LEU A 473 -30.67 0.45 15.04
CA LEU A 473 -29.73 0.19 16.14
C LEU A 473 -29.74 1.28 17.21
N PHE A 474 -30.15 2.51 16.85
CA PHE A 474 -29.89 3.70 17.63
C PHE A 474 -31.12 4.62 17.84
N ILE A 475 -32.33 4.20 17.46
CA ILE A 475 -33.50 5.04 17.68
C ILE A 475 -34.09 4.75 19.09
N GLY A 476 -33.81 5.66 20.02
CA GLY A 476 -34.58 6.07 21.18
C GLY A 476 -35.34 5.00 21.98
N GLY A 477 -34.78 3.84 22.18
CA GLY A 477 -35.43 2.74 22.83
C GLY A 477 -34.49 1.61 23.16
N ALA A 478 -33.29 1.92 23.68
CA ALA A 478 -32.60 0.91 24.47
C ALA A 478 -33.57 0.51 25.56
N GLU A 479 -34.06 -0.73 25.54
CA GLU A 479 -34.73 -1.33 26.72
C GLU A 479 -33.85 -0.91 27.92
N GLU A 480 -34.48 -0.28 28.91
CA GLU A 480 -33.78 0.33 30.04
C GLU A 480 -32.69 -0.62 30.54
N GLY A 481 -31.43 -0.24 30.31
CA GLY A 481 -30.26 -0.91 30.85
C GLY A 481 -29.29 -1.60 29.88
N LYS A 482 -29.58 -1.71 28.57
CA LYS A 482 -28.62 -2.29 27.61
C LYS A 482 -27.91 -1.22 26.79
N SER A 483 -26.61 -1.29 26.73
CA SER A 483 -25.83 -0.36 25.89
C SER A 483 -26.03 -0.68 24.39
N ALA A 484 -25.93 0.32 23.52
CA ALA A 484 -25.98 0.13 22.07
C ALA A 484 -24.95 -0.89 21.56
N TYR A 485 -23.82 -1.03 22.29
CA TYR A 485 -22.81 -2.03 21.99
C TYR A 485 -23.21 -3.46 22.31
N GLU A 486 -23.92 -3.68 23.42
CA GLU A 486 -24.38 -5.02 23.77
C GLU A 486 -25.40 -5.52 22.74
N GLU A 487 -26.26 -4.63 22.27
CA GLU A 487 -27.23 -4.96 21.23
C GLU A 487 -26.51 -5.19 19.86
N LEU A 488 -25.56 -4.34 19.49
CA LEU A 488 -24.74 -4.55 18.29
C LEU A 488 -24.02 -5.89 18.34
N GLU A 489 -23.37 -6.20 19.45
CA GLU A 489 -22.63 -7.45 19.62
C GLU A 489 -23.55 -8.66 19.57
N ARG A 490 -24.71 -8.58 20.24
CA ARG A 490 -25.71 -9.65 20.20
C ARG A 490 -26.20 -9.94 18.78
N ARG A 491 -26.52 -8.90 18.01
CA ARG A 491 -26.99 -9.03 16.62
C ARG A 491 -25.85 -9.49 15.70
N TYR A 492 -24.64 -9.00 15.91
CA TYR A 492 -23.46 -9.44 15.18
C TYR A 492 -23.20 -10.93 15.38
N LEU A 493 -23.30 -11.43 16.62
CA LEU A 493 -23.18 -12.86 16.92
C LEU A 493 -24.30 -13.69 16.27
N GLN A 494 -25.51 -13.15 16.19
CA GLN A 494 -26.60 -13.82 15.45
C GLN A 494 -26.31 -13.88 13.95
N ALA A 495 -25.72 -12.81 13.37
CA ALA A 495 -25.36 -12.74 11.98
C ALA A 495 -24.26 -13.75 11.59
N GLU A 496 -23.46 -14.26 12.56
CA GLU A 496 -22.46 -15.32 12.32
C GLU A 496 -23.09 -16.60 11.75
N LYS A 497 -24.37 -16.86 12.00
CA LYS A 497 -25.07 -18.03 11.47
C LYS A 497 -25.22 -17.98 9.93
N TRP A 498 -25.32 -16.77 9.37
CA TRP A 498 -25.56 -16.57 7.93
C TRP A 498 -24.35 -16.03 7.18
N LEU A 499 -23.64 -15.07 7.78
CA LEU A 499 -22.41 -14.50 7.22
C LEU A 499 -21.25 -14.71 8.20
N PRO A 500 -20.63 -15.90 8.21
CA PRO A 500 -19.57 -16.20 9.15
C PRO A 500 -18.30 -15.40 8.82
N THR A 501 -17.64 -14.89 9.88
CA THR A 501 -16.41 -14.09 9.79
C THR A 501 -15.34 -14.52 10.78
N ARG A 502 -15.68 -15.38 11.76
CA ARG A 502 -14.74 -15.88 12.78
C ARG A 502 -13.96 -17.08 12.28
N PHE A 503 -13.08 -16.87 11.28
CA PHE A 503 -12.40 -17.96 10.59
C PHE A 503 -11.53 -18.85 11.50
N LYS A 504 -11.02 -18.34 12.63
CA LYS A 504 -10.26 -19.16 13.60
C LYS A 504 -11.08 -20.30 14.21
N GLU A 505 -12.38 -20.14 14.32
CA GLU A 505 -13.31 -21.17 14.79
C GLU A 505 -13.52 -22.28 13.74
N TYR A 506 -13.04 -22.07 12.53
CA TYR A 506 -13.15 -23.00 11.39
C TYR A 506 -11.84 -23.73 11.10
N GLU A 507 -10.75 -23.49 11.82
CA GLU A 507 -9.45 -24.15 11.60
C GLU A 507 -9.49 -25.69 11.71
N GLY A 508 -10.48 -26.22 12.46
CA GLY A 508 -10.69 -27.69 12.62
C GLY A 508 -11.78 -28.27 11.71
N ARG A 509 -12.39 -27.44 10.82
CA ARG A 509 -13.44 -27.86 9.90
C ARG A 509 -12.90 -28.13 8.50
N SER A 510 -13.79 -28.14 7.49
CA SER A 510 -13.32 -28.32 6.12
C SER A 510 -12.44 -27.13 5.68
N ARG A 511 -11.41 -27.42 4.89
CA ARG A 511 -10.50 -26.43 4.33
C ARG A 511 -11.25 -25.34 3.56
N GLU A 512 -12.20 -25.73 2.73
CA GLU A 512 -13.00 -24.82 1.93
C GLU A 512 -13.81 -23.84 2.79
N GLN A 513 -14.47 -24.32 3.85
CA GLN A 513 -15.20 -23.47 4.80
C GLN A 513 -14.27 -22.48 5.50
N TYR A 514 -13.09 -22.91 5.93
CA TYR A 514 -12.11 -22.02 6.54
C TYR A 514 -11.74 -20.85 5.62
N PHE A 515 -11.45 -21.11 4.34
CA PHE A 515 -11.10 -20.07 3.39
C PHE A 515 -12.26 -19.15 3.05
N TYR A 516 -13.49 -19.66 2.92
CA TYR A 516 -14.67 -18.80 2.70
C TYR A 516 -14.89 -17.83 3.87
N VAL A 517 -14.79 -18.33 5.11
CA VAL A 517 -14.99 -17.51 6.31
C VAL A 517 -13.84 -16.50 6.49
N LYS A 518 -12.61 -16.91 6.22
CA LYS A 518 -11.45 -16.04 6.24
C LYS A 518 -11.59 -14.92 5.20
N ASN A 519 -12.02 -15.26 3.99
CA ASN A 519 -12.30 -14.31 2.92
C ASN A 519 -13.39 -13.30 3.32
N ASN A 520 -14.49 -13.76 3.91
CA ASN A 520 -15.54 -12.87 4.40
C ASN A 520 -14.99 -11.82 5.39
N TYR A 521 -14.16 -12.26 6.34
CA TYR A 521 -13.56 -11.35 7.33
C TYR A 521 -12.68 -10.28 6.68
N TYR A 522 -11.72 -10.69 5.86
CA TYR A 522 -10.79 -9.75 5.25
C TYR A 522 -11.46 -8.83 4.24
N TYR A 523 -12.40 -9.33 3.45
CA TYR A 523 -13.17 -8.51 2.53
C TYR A 523 -13.98 -7.43 3.26
N LEU A 524 -14.70 -7.81 4.31
CA LEU A 524 -15.47 -6.87 5.12
C LEU A 524 -14.57 -5.89 5.88
N PHE A 525 -13.41 -6.34 6.36
CA PHE A 525 -12.46 -5.46 7.05
C PHE A 525 -11.91 -4.38 6.11
N GLU A 526 -11.52 -4.75 4.89
CA GLU A 526 -11.07 -3.78 3.89
C GLU A 526 -12.18 -2.83 3.46
N LEU A 527 -13.39 -3.33 3.27
CA LEU A 527 -14.54 -2.50 2.95
C LEU A 527 -14.85 -1.52 4.10
N ALA A 528 -14.81 -1.99 5.35
CA ALA A 528 -14.98 -1.15 6.53
C ALA A 528 -13.89 -0.06 6.64
N GLU A 529 -12.65 -0.38 6.27
CA GLU A 529 -11.55 0.60 6.24
C GLU A 529 -11.79 1.68 5.18
N GLN A 530 -12.30 1.31 4.00
CA GLN A 530 -12.67 2.27 2.96
C GLN A 530 -13.83 3.15 3.42
N VAL A 531 -14.87 2.57 3.98
CA VAL A 531 -16.02 3.30 4.56
C VAL A 531 -15.56 4.29 5.63
N LYS A 532 -14.72 3.83 6.56
CA LYS A 532 -14.13 4.69 7.60
C LYS A 532 -13.41 5.88 7.01
N LYS A 533 -12.56 5.67 6.01
CA LYS A 533 -11.82 6.74 5.35
C LYS A 533 -12.75 7.76 4.69
N LEU A 534 -13.80 7.31 4.01
CA LEU A 534 -14.78 8.20 3.37
C LEU A 534 -15.52 9.07 4.39
N PHE A 535 -15.95 8.52 5.52
CA PHE A 535 -16.62 9.29 6.57
C PHE A 535 -15.67 10.19 7.37
N PHE A 536 -14.38 9.84 7.48
CA PHE A 536 -13.39 10.64 8.22
C PHE A 536 -12.72 11.72 7.34
N GLN A 537 -12.80 11.60 6.02
CA GLN A 537 -12.35 12.65 5.12
C GLN A 537 -13.30 13.85 5.18
N ALA A 538 -12.76 15.05 5.02
CA ALA A 538 -13.43 16.33 5.25
C ALA A 538 -14.51 16.71 4.22
N GLY A 539 -15.25 15.78 3.70
CA GLY A 539 -16.42 15.99 2.86
C GLY A 539 -17.71 15.71 3.62
N PHE A 540 -18.80 16.36 3.26
CA PHE A 540 -20.12 16.11 3.85
C PHE A 540 -20.72 14.82 3.30
N CYS A 541 -20.17 13.66 3.71
CA CYS A 541 -20.78 12.38 3.42
C CYS A 541 -21.82 12.06 4.50
N TYR A 542 -23.06 12.44 4.30
CA TYR A 542 -24.14 12.11 5.22
C TYR A 542 -24.68 10.70 5.03
N ARG A 543 -24.55 10.19 3.82
CA ARG A 543 -25.01 8.87 3.41
C ARG A 543 -24.01 8.28 2.44
N LEU A 544 -23.69 7.01 2.61
CA LEU A 544 -22.85 6.25 1.72
C LEU A 544 -23.62 5.04 1.19
N LYS A 545 -23.82 5.00 -0.10
CA LYS A 545 -24.44 3.89 -0.80
C LYS A 545 -23.38 2.99 -1.41
N ILE A 546 -23.38 1.73 -1.05
CA ILE A 546 -22.46 0.69 -1.52
C ILE A 546 -23.25 -0.25 -2.41
N SER A 547 -22.86 -0.37 -3.65
CA SER A 547 -23.59 -1.14 -4.65
C SER A 547 -22.68 -1.67 -5.76
N THR A 548 -23.17 -2.69 -6.48
CA THR A 548 -22.58 -3.17 -7.72
C THR A 548 -23.06 -2.37 -8.95
N ASN A 549 -23.87 -1.34 -8.77
CA ASN A 549 -24.30 -0.46 -9.85
C ASN A 549 -23.29 0.66 -10.05
N LYS A 550 -22.86 0.90 -11.30
CA LYS A 550 -21.95 2.00 -11.64
C LYS A 550 -22.60 3.34 -11.38
N GLY A 551 -21.84 4.26 -10.78
CA GLY A 551 -22.30 5.62 -10.49
C GLY A 551 -22.78 5.84 -9.06
N GLU A 552 -22.76 4.82 -8.21
CA GLU A 552 -23.04 4.95 -6.78
C GLU A 552 -21.80 5.37 -5.99
N ASP A 553 -22.00 5.84 -4.75
CA ASP A 553 -20.94 6.45 -3.93
C ASP A 553 -19.73 5.54 -3.71
N LEU A 554 -19.97 4.24 -3.49
CA LEU A 554 -18.95 3.22 -3.44
C LEU A 554 -19.33 2.07 -4.36
N PHE A 555 -18.70 2.03 -5.52
CA PHE A 555 -18.91 1.00 -6.52
C PHE A 555 -18.05 -0.23 -6.23
N LEU A 556 -18.70 -1.40 -6.28
CA LEU A 556 -18.06 -2.72 -6.18
C LEU A 556 -18.30 -3.49 -7.47
N ASP A 557 -17.27 -4.05 -8.07
CA ASP A 557 -17.43 -4.92 -9.23
C ASP A 557 -18.36 -6.10 -8.94
N LYS A 558 -18.23 -6.66 -7.75
CA LYS A 558 -19.08 -7.74 -7.22
C LYS A 558 -18.92 -7.87 -5.71
N TRP A 559 -19.90 -8.43 -5.06
CA TRP A 559 -19.77 -8.87 -3.68
C TRP A 559 -18.98 -10.18 -3.61
N LYS A 560 -17.85 -10.16 -2.92
CA LYS A 560 -16.98 -11.34 -2.77
C LYS A 560 -17.22 -12.01 -1.41
N LEU A 561 -18.49 -12.27 -1.06
CA LEU A 561 -18.92 -12.82 0.21
C LEU A 561 -19.62 -14.15 0.03
N SER A 562 -19.53 -15.02 1.02
CA SER A 562 -20.18 -16.32 1.05
C SER A 562 -21.11 -16.42 2.26
N PHE A 563 -22.33 -16.87 2.03
CA PHE A 563 -23.40 -16.99 3.01
C PHE A 563 -23.79 -18.45 3.24
N CYS A 564 -24.26 -18.75 4.44
CA CYS A 564 -24.93 -20.02 4.70
C CYS A 564 -26.35 -19.95 4.17
N GLY A 565 -26.70 -20.78 3.20
CA GLY A 565 -28.05 -20.83 2.62
C GLY A 565 -29.13 -21.19 3.65
N LYS A 566 -30.39 -20.76 3.39
CA LYS A 566 -31.55 -21.22 4.15
C LYS A 566 -31.83 -22.67 3.75
N GLY A 567 -31.21 -23.65 4.42
CA GLY A 567 -31.55 -25.06 4.23
C GLY A 567 -32.92 -25.36 4.77
N ASP A 568 -33.79 -25.96 3.94
CA ASP A 568 -35.03 -26.57 4.38
C ASP A 568 -34.71 -27.76 5.30
N GLY A 569 -34.92 -27.56 6.59
CA GLY A 569 -35.08 -28.62 7.58
C GLY A 569 -33.87 -29.45 7.94
N GLY A 570 -33.14 -29.08 8.97
CA GLY A 570 -32.56 -30.05 9.90
C GLY A 570 -31.11 -30.42 9.86
N SER A 571 -30.25 -29.82 9.07
CA SER A 571 -28.81 -29.71 9.37
C SER A 571 -28.23 -28.48 8.69
N ALA A 572 -28.19 -27.42 9.49
CA ALA A 572 -27.63 -26.15 9.09
C ALA A 572 -26.09 -26.23 9.07
N ALA A 573 -25.57 -27.00 8.19
CA ALA A 573 -24.15 -26.99 7.90
C ALA A 573 -24.00 -27.34 6.44
N GLU A 574 -23.31 -26.50 5.71
CA GLU A 574 -22.32 -27.03 4.81
C GLU A 574 -22.30 -26.50 3.39
N GLN A 575 -23.23 -25.72 2.93
CA GLN A 575 -23.02 -25.06 1.63
C GLN A 575 -23.00 -23.55 1.80
N LEU A 576 -21.80 -22.99 1.75
CA LEU A 576 -21.59 -21.55 1.66
C LEU A 576 -21.83 -21.13 0.21
N GLU A 577 -22.90 -20.35 0.01
CA GLU A 577 -23.27 -19.80 -1.29
C GLU A 577 -22.71 -18.40 -1.46
N THR A 578 -22.24 -18.08 -2.66
CA THR A 578 -21.77 -16.74 -3.00
C THR A 578 -22.92 -15.86 -3.44
N ILE A 579 -22.88 -14.58 -3.06
CA ILE A 579 -23.84 -13.59 -3.56
C ILE A 579 -23.69 -13.48 -5.08
N SER A 580 -24.75 -13.78 -5.80
CA SER A 580 -24.79 -13.75 -7.27
C SER A 580 -25.65 -12.63 -7.86
N GLY A 581 -26.39 -11.87 -7.04
CA GLY A 581 -27.30 -10.82 -7.46
C GLY A 581 -26.86 -9.40 -7.12
N PRO A 582 -27.56 -8.39 -7.65
CA PRO A 582 -27.34 -7.00 -7.22
C PRO A 582 -27.78 -6.85 -5.77
N LEU A 583 -26.83 -6.44 -4.94
CA LEU A 583 -27.06 -6.15 -3.53
C LEU A 583 -26.59 -4.71 -3.28
N GLU A 584 -27.41 -3.97 -2.57
CA GLU A 584 -27.16 -2.57 -2.24
C GLU A 584 -27.37 -2.35 -0.75
N ILE A 585 -26.41 -1.69 -0.13
CA ILE A 585 -26.53 -1.28 1.28
C ILE A 585 -26.29 0.21 1.42
N CYS A 586 -26.96 0.81 2.39
CA CYS A 586 -26.84 2.22 2.69
C CYS A 586 -26.41 2.40 4.14
N LEU A 587 -25.36 3.20 4.35
CA LEU A 587 -24.87 3.59 5.67
C LEU A 587 -25.03 5.09 5.85
N TYR A 588 -25.37 5.51 7.05
CA TYR A 588 -25.58 6.92 7.37
C TYR A 588 -24.53 7.41 8.36
N LEU A 589 -24.13 8.68 8.20
CA LEU A 589 -23.12 9.30 9.07
C LEU A 589 -23.50 9.24 10.55
N HIS A 590 -24.76 9.49 10.87
CA HIS A 590 -25.23 9.44 12.26
C HIS A 590 -25.07 8.04 12.89
N GLU A 591 -25.30 6.96 12.11
CA GLU A 591 -25.10 5.60 12.59
C GLU A 591 -23.63 5.34 12.91
N ILE A 592 -22.73 5.77 12.03
CA ILE A 592 -21.28 5.65 12.23
C ILE A 592 -20.83 6.47 13.45
N GLU A 593 -21.34 7.70 13.59
CA GLU A 593 -20.99 8.56 14.72
C GLU A 593 -21.52 8.02 16.05
N GLU A 594 -22.76 7.58 16.11
CA GLU A 594 -23.31 6.97 17.32
C GLU A 594 -22.61 5.67 17.68
N LEU A 595 -22.21 4.89 16.67
CA LEU A 595 -21.45 3.67 16.86
C LEU A 595 -20.04 3.94 17.45
N LEU A 596 -19.34 4.96 16.99
CA LEU A 596 -17.97 5.23 17.38
C LEU A 596 -17.84 6.19 18.59
N ARG A 597 -18.87 6.99 18.85
CA ARG A 597 -18.89 7.99 19.92
C ARG A 597 -18.54 7.43 21.29
N PRO A 598 -19.17 6.34 21.78
CA PRO A 598 -18.87 5.82 23.12
C PRO A 598 -17.42 5.39 23.30
N GLU A 599 -16.79 4.79 22.28
CA GLU A 599 -15.36 4.40 22.36
C GLU A 599 -14.45 5.62 22.43
N ILE A 600 -14.69 6.61 21.56
CA ILE A 600 -13.84 7.81 21.48
C ILE A 600 -14.05 8.69 22.73
N TYR A 601 -15.29 8.88 23.18
CA TYR A 601 -15.58 9.67 24.38
C TYR A 601 -15.10 8.97 25.65
N GLY A 602 -15.31 7.66 25.76
CA GLY A 602 -14.81 6.88 26.90
C GLY A 602 -13.27 6.82 26.94
N LEU A 603 -12.57 6.90 25.78
CA LEU A 603 -11.13 7.07 25.74
C LEU A 603 -10.72 8.43 26.32
N MET A 604 -11.36 9.51 25.89
CA MET A 604 -11.06 10.85 26.37
C MET A 604 -11.36 10.99 27.87
N GLU A 605 -12.43 10.42 28.35
CA GLU A 605 -12.76 10.34 29.78
C GLU A 605 -11.63 9.66 30.55
N ARG A 606 -11.24 8.46 30.19
CA ARG A 606 -10.14 7.73 30.85
C ARG A 606 -8.81 8.50 30.85
N PHE A 607 -8.58 9.31 29.82
CA PHE A 607 -7.33 10.05 29.68
C PHE A 607 -7.33 11.39 30.42
N LEU A 608 -8.46 12.08 30.44
CA LEU A 608 -8.51 13.49 30.80
C LEU A 608 -9.28 13.80 32.07
N ASP A 609 -10.20 12.95 32.50
CA ASP A 609 -11.12 13.25 33.61
C ASP A 609 -10.42 13.65 34.90
N GLN A 610 -9.45 12.85 35.36
CA GLN A 610 -8.68 13.18 36.57
C GLN A 610 -7.87 14.48 36.46
N LYS A 611 -7.37 14.79 35.26
CA LYS A 611 -6.62 16.03 35.02
C LYS A 611 -7.54 17.23 34.96
N PHE A 612 -8.75 17.03 34.43
CA PHE A 612 -9.78 18.06 34.38
C PHE A 612 -10.29 18.41 35.78
N GLU A 613 -10.65 17.42 36.59
CA GLU A 613 -11.09 17.61 37.97
C GLU A 613 -10.07 18.31 38.84
N LYS A 614 -8.76 18.01 38.64
CA LYS A 614 -7.65 18.65 39.35
C LYS A 614 -7.26 20.01 38.78
N GLY A 615 -7.91 20.50 37.74
CA GLY A 615 -7.58 21.74 37.06
C GLY A 615 -6.26 21.75 36.29
N GLN A 616 -5.60 20.58 36.16
CA GLN A 616 -4.28 20.46 35.53
C GLN A 616 -4.32 20.73 34.00
N LEU A 617 -5.47 20.54 33.36
CA LEU A 617 -5.60 20.82 31.93
C LEU A 617 -5.44 22.31 31.58
N ALA A 618 -5.61 23.19 32.57
CA ALA A 618 -5.37 24.63 32.39
C ALA A 618 -3.89 24.98 32.20
N GLU A 619 -2.99 24.12 32.68
CA GLU A 619 -1.53 24.32 32.59
C GLU A 619 -1.00 24.08 31.17
N TYR A 620 -1.70 23.26 30.35
CA TYR A 620 -1.27 22.97 28.98
C TYR A 620 -1.67 24.12 28.03
N GLU A 621 -0.68 24.70 27.42
CA GLU A 621 -0.86 25.76 26.42
C GLU A 621 -1.14 25.18 25.03
N MET A 622 -0.62 23.97 24.79
CA MET A 622 -0.76 23.25 23.56
C MET A 622 -1.33 21.84 23.82
N ILE A 623 -2.39 21.48 23.10
CA ILE A 623 -2.92 20.11 23.10
C ILE A 623 -2.95 19.64 21.66
N LYS A 624 -2.15 18.63 21.35
CA LYS A 624 -1.97 18.09 20.01
C LYS A 624 -2.75 16.79 19.85
N LEU A 625 -3.62 16.74 18.83
CA LEU A 625 -4.20 15.49 18.34
C LEU A 625 -3.38 15.00 17.15
N THR A 626 -2.91 13.76 17.20
CA THR A 626 -2.15 13.13 16.11
C THR A 626 -2.62 11.70 15.86
N GLY A 627 -2.13 11.08 14.80
CA GLY A 627 -2.63 9.79 14.32
C GLY A 627 -3.79 9.93 13.33
N GLN A 628 -3.86 8.99 12.37
CA GLN A 628 -4.84 9.05 11.29
C GLN A 628 -6.30 8.98 11.77
N SER A 629 -6.53 8.33 12.89
CA SER A 629 -7.87 8.20 13.49
C SER A 629 -8.40 9.53 14.04
N CYS A 630 -7.50 10.42 14.49
CA CYS A 630 -7.86 11.75 14.99
C CYS A 630 -8.37 12.71 13.90
N LYS A 631 -8.36 12.32 12.63
CA LYS A 631 -9.03 13.06 11.55
C LYS A 631 -10.55 13.07 11.71
N SER A 632 -11.12 12.09 12.42
CA SER A 632 -12.54 12.11 12.76
C SER A 632 -12.88 13.31 13.63
N ARG A 633 -13.94 14.03 13.28
CA ARG A 633 -14.46 15.14 14.07
C ARG A 633 -14.85 14.75 15.50
N LEU A 634 -15.19 13.48 15.73
CA LEU A 634 -15.56 12.98 17.05
C LEU A 634 -14.44 13.14 18.08
N PHE A 635 -13.18 12.95 17.68
CA PHE A 635 -12.03 13.19 18.57
C PHE A 635 -11.94 14.64 19.01
N LEU A 636 -12.12 15.56 18.05
CA LEU A 636 -12.09 17.00 18.34
C LEU A 636 -13.29 17.41 19.21
N GLU A 637 -14.48 16.88 18.95
CA GLU A 637 -15.69 17.15 19.74
C GLU A 637 -15.57 16.60 21.17
N ALA A 638 -15.05 15.38 21.32
CA ALA A 638 -14.80 14.79 22.63
C ALA A 638 -13.78 15.59 23.43
N LEU A 639 -12.68 16.02 22.79
CA LEU A 639 -11.64 16.82 23.46
C LEU A 639 -12.15 18.22 23.86
N LYS A 640 -13.03 18.84 23.05
CA LYS A 640 -13.63 20.15 23.36
C LYS A 640 -14.49 20.15 24.62
N GLN A 641 -14.91 19.01 25.13
CA GLN A 641 -15.59 18.92 26.42
C GLN A 641 -14.69 19.23 27.59
N TYR A 642 -13.39 19.03 27.44
CA TYR A 642 -12.39 19.21 28.49
C TYR A 642 -11.59 20.51 28.36
N VAL A 643 -11.39 20.98 27.14
CA VAL A 643 -10.50 22.14 26.87
C VAL A 643 -11.06 23.06 25.80
N PRO A 644 -10.79 24.37 25.92
CA PRO A 644 -11.19 25.33 24.90
C PRO A 644 -10.56 25.01 23.54
N GLY A 645 -11.33 25.08 22.48
CA GLY A 645 -10.89 24.75 21.12
C GLY A 645 -9.66 25.53 20.63
N LYS A 646 -9.40 26.73 21.16
CA LYS A 646 -8.21 27.55 20.85
C LYS A 646 -6.89 26.91 21.22
N ARG A 647 -6.87 26.02 22.21
CA ARG A 647 -5.68 25.28 22.65
C ARG A 647 -5.42 23.99 21.87
N ILE A 648 -6.42 23.54 21.11
CA ILE A 648 -6.32 22.30 20.38
C ILE A 648 -5.65 22.57 19.05
N GLN A 649 -4.47 22.00 18.87
CA GLN A 649 -3.79 21.94 17.59
C GLN A 649 -4.12 20.59 16.96
N GLY A 650 -5.02 20.59 16.01
CA GLY A 650 -5.38 19.42 15.23
C GLY A 650 -4.70 19.44 13.87
N VAL A 651 -4.84 18.34 13.18
CA VAL A 651 -4.44 18.22 11.78
C VAL A 651 -5.20 19.24 10.96
N ARG A 652 -4.52 20.13 10.28
CA ARG A 652 -5.14 20.98 9.27
C ARG A 652 -5.74 20.10 8.18
N ARG A 653 -6.95 20.43 7.73
CA ARG A 653 -7.73 19.60 6.80
C ARG A 653 -7.15 19.52 5.39
N ASP A 654 -6.18 20.37 5.07
CA ASP A 654 -5.74 20.62 3.69
C ASP A 654 -4.49 19.83 3.28
N ASP A 655 -3.80 19.19 4.23
CA ASP A 655 -2.61 18.41 3.93
C ASP A 655 -2.93 16.92 3.97
N ALA A 656 -2.95 16.35 2.78
CA ALA A 656 -3.16 14.92 2.57
C ALA A 656 -2.21 14.09 3.43
N GLY A 657 -2.76 13.35 4.39
CA GLY A 657 -2.19 12.18 5.06
C GLY A 657 -0.72 12.15 5.48
N THR A 658 0.11 12.87 4.79
CA THR A 658 1.56 12.90 4.88
C THR A 658 2.07 13.66 6.10
N GLU A 659 1.45 14.78 6.45
CA GLU A 659 1.95 15.65 7.54
C GLU A 659 1.95 14.99 8.92
N LEU A 660 0.98 14.16 9.22
CA LEU A 660 0.88 13.52 10.54
C LEU A 660 1.96 12.48 10.80
N LYS A 661 2.40 11.79 9.75
CA LYS A 661 3.49 10.82 9.86
C LYS A 661 4.86 11.44 9.67
N MET A 662 4.95 12.58 9.00
CA MET A 662 6.19 13.35 8.90
C MET A 662 6.65 13.95 10.25
N CYS A 663 5.76 14.08 11.23
CA CYS A 663 6.15 14.47 12.58
C CYS A 663 7.10 13.46 13.23
N CYS A 664 7.10 12.24 12.78
CA CYS A 664 7.89 11.15 13.34
C CYS A 664 9.22 10.96 12.61
N LEU A 665 9.39 11.56 11.45
CA LEU A 665 10.61 11.57 10.68
C LEU A 665 11.44 12.83 10.92
#